data_bf54dc28c7b48e20ae3dca557fba9f85
#
_entry.id   bf54dc28c7b48e20ae3dca557fba9f85
#
_cell.length_a   1.000
_cell.length_b   1.000
_cell.length_c   1.000
_cell.angle_alpha   90.00
_cell.angle_beta   90.00
_cell.angle_gamma   90.00
#
_symmetry.space_group_name_H-M   'P 1'
#
loop_
_entity.id
_entity.type
_entity.pdbx_description
1 polymer ?
#
loop_
_entity_poly.entity_id
_entity_poly.type
_entity_poly.pdbx_seq_one_letter_code
_entity_poly.pdbx_strand_id
1 'polypeptide(L)'
;MSGIRPTLKPIVLTTLSALIALPAAADDTAAADNGQSLQTVSVQGVNRSTRTENRNSYTTSAMRTTTGLALSPKETPQSVSVITKTQIEQQGITNMVDALKTTTGVNVIRDGGISRFQSRGFYIDQIEEDGVSSTVPGAINNPMYDAQSMSDIAIYDHIEVVRGATGLTQANGEPGGTVNAVRKRPTSNRQLQGEVQVDRFGKLRTAGDFSGALNENGTLRGRAVVALERDKNFKDRVKGGNGTLYGVMDAQLGEATTLTWGGLYQRKNTKPDDWGVALGLPRDTFLGYNWNKGVYDKANAFVELEHYFNDNWRYTGKLDYTYNENTKKVGGIYNTATNYPGYTTGSTLASGWLSRYDNDEKQFTFKNNLNGKFELFGKTHEIFTEYTLTRTLNNGKRRQYNYRGSFDPMTFTGSEVAEPASWDAVPYQMYWETKSKKTAHALLLGLRLNPTDKLHIMAGTRWNHIKSHYVTDYFYTAGSVDNDPDSVTDRKTMRFNPYFAVTYDLTPQQSLYASYTSIFKPNSNQDRNKQYLDPVVGANYEIGWKGEWLNRKLNTSVALFDIEQDNRAVQVYDTAEQKWYWEPVGKVRSRGIEAEISGNLTADWKIFAGYTLNNSKYLEAEARRNTPKGTNFSRHTPQHMLRLYTSYNLPFADRKWTIGGGVSAQSKTASLYGVSRGGYAVFNANVDYQPSKNLKLSLISTNLFNRYYYENNKVSSKGANNFYGEPRNLMFRVNYKF
;
A
#
# COMPACT_ATOMS: atom_id res chain seq x y z
N MET A 1 -39.09 -17.06 2.91
CA MET A 1 -38.67 -17.40 1.54
C MET A 1 -37.16 -17.58 1.56
N SER A 2 -36.68 -18.80 1.48
CA SER A 2 -35.29 -19.21 1.62
C SER A 2 -34.52 -18.86 0.35
N GLY A 3 -33.62 -17.90 0.46
CA GLY A 3 -32.72 -17.52 -0.63
C GLY A 3 -31.57 -18.53 -0.76
N ILE A 4 -31.52 -19.20 -1.88
CA ILE A 4 -30.46 -20.12 -2.28
C ILE A 4 -29.15 -19.32 -2.42
N ARG A 5 -28.17 -19.58 -1.53
CA ARG A 5 -26.79 -19.09 -1.68
C ARG A 5 -26.04 -19.98 -2.67
N PRO A 6 -25.41 -19.47 -3.71
CA PRO A 6 -24.54 -20.29 -4.53
C PRO A 6 -23.25 -20.56 -3.73
N THR A 7 -23.10 -21.76 -3.24
CA THR A 7 -21.84 -22.27 -2.71
C THR A 7 -20.94 -22.63 -3.89
N LEU A 8 -20.03 -21.75 -4.26
CA LEU A 8 -18.90 -22.09 -5.11
C LEU A 8 -17.98 -23.05 -4.35
N LYS A 9 -18.16 -24.35 -4.60
CA LYS A 9 -17.24 -25.39 -4.10
C LYS A 9 -15.91 -25.28 -4.84
N PRO A 10 -14.79 -25.69 -4.21
CA PRO A 10 -13.44 -25.53 -4.75
C PRO A 10 -13.17 -26.49 -5.91
N ILE A 11 -13.27 -26.00 -7.14
CA ILE A 11 -12.88 -26.73 -8.38
C ILE A 11 -11.44 -26.38 -8.82
N VAL A 12 -10.62 -25.76 -7.98
CA VAL A 12 -9.31 -25.22 -8.41
C VAL A 12 -8.13 -26.17 -8.19
N LEU A 13 -8.29 -27.33 -7.59
CA LEU A 13 -7.12 -28.17 -7.23
C LEU A 13 -6.81 -29.34 -8.18
N THR A 14 -7.60 -29.60 -9.20
CA THR A 14 -7.38 -30.77 -10.11
C THR A 14 -6.95 -30.43 -11.53
N THR A 15 -6.88 -29.15 -11.91
CA THR A 15 -6.49 -28.75 -13.27
C THR A 15 -5.04 -28.30 -13.45
N LEU A 16 -4.25 -28.22 -12.37
CA LEU A 16 -2.86 -27.76 -12.45
C LEU A 16 -1.85 -28.86 -12.84
N SER A 17 -2.24 -30.12 -12.78
CA SER A 17 -1.37 -31.25 -13.19
C SER A 17 -1.31 -31.45 -14.72
N ALA A 18 -2.18 -30.81 -15.47
CA ALA A 18 -2.26 -30.97 -16.93
C ALA A 18 -1.46 -29.94 -17.74
N LEU A 19 -0.90 -28.91 -17.08
CA LEU A 19 -0.13 -27.84 -17.75
C LEU A 19 1.38 -28.08 -17.80
N ILE A 20 1.88 -29.18 -17.23
CA ILE A 20 3.32 -29.53 -17.23
C ILE A 20 3.71 -30.51 -18.35
N ALA A 21 2.76 -30.99 -19.15
CA ALA A 21 3.01 -31.93 -20.23
C ALA A 21 2.58 -31.33 -21.58
N LEU A 22 3.29 -30.32 -22.07
CA LEU A 22 3.33 -29.99 -23.49
C LEU A 22 4.70 -30.35 -24.03
N PRO A 23 4.78 -31.25 -25.06
CA PRO A 23 6.03 -31.62 -25.66
C PRO A 23 6.61 -30.43 -26.43
N ALA A 24 7.87 -30.12 -26.17
CA ALA A 24 8.66 -29.24 -27.00
C ALA A 24 8.90 -29.91 -28.36
N ALA A 25 8.11 -29.55 -29.36
CA ALA A 25 8.49 -29.75 -30.75
C ALA A 25 9.21 -28.47 -31.20
N ALA A 26 10.54 -28.52 -31.19
CA ALA A 26 11.35 -27.54 -31.86
C ALA A 26 11.57 -28.03 -33.29
N ASP A 27 10.94 -27.36 -34.27
CA ASP A 27 11.39 -27.41 -35.65
C ASP A 27 12.32 -26.23 -35.90
N ASP A 28 13.60 -26.53 -36.04
CA ASP A 28 14.62 -25.64 -36.55
C ASP A 28 14.41 -25.47 -38.07
N THR A 29 13.75 -24.41 -38.48
CA THR A 29 13.92 -23.83 -39.80
C THR A 29 14.29 -22.37 -39.68
N ALA A 30 15.56 -22.11 -39.90
CA ALA A 30 16.09 -20.77 -40.11
C ALA A 30 15.43 -20.13 -41.33
N ALA A 31 14.48 -19.24 -41.12
CA ALA A 31 13.97 -18.34 -42.13
C ALA A 31 14.62 -16.99 -41.96
N ALA A 32 15.23 -16.50 -43.02
CA ALA A 32 15.90 -15.22 -43.12
C ALA A 32 14.98 -14.08 -42.70
N ASP A 33 15.50 -13.25 -41.80
CA ASP A 33 14.94 -12.00 -41.32
C ASP A 33 14.82 -10.98 -42.46
N ASN A 34 13.62 -10.77 -42.97
CA ASN A 34 13.24 -9.57 -43.67
C ASN A 34 12.42 -8.73 -42.73
N GLY A 35 13.13 -8.04 -41.83
CA GLY A 35 12.54 -7.12 -40.85
C GLY A 35 11.86 -5.92 -41.48
N GLN A 36 10.57 -6.01 -41.70
CA GLN A 36 9.70 -4.84 -41.59
C GLN A 36 9.29 -4.72 -40.15
N SER A 37 10.12 -4.02 -39.37
CA SER A 37 9.70 -3.45 -38.10
C SER A 37 8.54 -2.50 -38.39
N LEU A 38 7.32 -2.88 -38.01
CA LEU A 38 6.24 -1.92 -37.87
C LEU A 38 6.76 -0.80 -36.97
N GLN A 39 7.00 0.37 -37.54
CA GLN A 39 7.35 1.55 -36.80
C GLN A 39 6.28 1.74 -35.73
N THR A 40 6.66 1.53 -34.49
CA THR A 40 5.90 2.05 -33.36
C THR A 40 5.83 3.53 -33.59
N VAL A 41 4.67 4.07 -33.95
CA VAL A 41 4.46 5.51 -34.09
C VAL A 41 4.83 6.10 -32.74
N SER A 42 6.03 6.63 -32.64
CA SER A 42 6.50 7.34 -31.47
C SER A 42 5.86 8.71 -31.49
N VAL A 43 4.65 8.79 -30.94
CA VAL A 43 4.01 10.08 -30.65
C VAL A 43 4.85 10.73 -29.55
N GLN A 44 5.80 11.54 -29.94
CA GLN A 44 6.63 12.32 -29.03
C GLN A 44 5.74 13.39 -28.38
N GLY A 45 5.36 13.15 -27.13
CA GLY A 45 4.81 14.25 -26.35
C GLY A 45 3.79 13.91 -25.27
N VAL A 46 2.80 13.08 -25.49
CA VAL A 46 1.78 12.72 -24.47
C VAL A 46 2.00 11.28 -23.96
N ASN A 47 2.83 10.51 -24.63
CA ASN A 47 2.91 9.04 -24.47
C ASN A 47 4.26 8.54 -23.95
N ARG A 48 4.76 9.09 -22.82
CA ARG A 48 5.90 8.50 -22.14
C ARG A 48 5.46 7.21 -21.46
N SER A 49 6.16 6.11 -21.75
CA SER A 49 5.91 4.83 -21.11
C SER A 49 6.28 4.86 -19.63
N THR A 50 5.35 4.52 -18.77
CA THR A 50 5.59 4.36 -17.32
C THR A 50 6.08 2.96 -16.93
N ARG A 51 6.10 1.99 -17.85
CA ARG A 51 6.52 0.61 -17.60
C ARG A 51 7.95 0.53 -17.09
N THR A 52 8.19 -0.28 -16.08
CA THR A 52 9.52 -0.56 -15.53
C THR A 52 10.00 -1.98 -15.84
N GLU A 53 9.09 -2.86 -16.22
CA GLU A 53 9.36 -4.24 -16.62
C GLU A 53 10.35 -4.31 -17.79
N ASN A 54 11.31 -5.22 -17.74
CA ASN A 54 12.38 -5.43 -18.74
C ASN A 54 13.36 -4.25 -18.93
N ARG A 55 13.31 -3.22 -18.06
CA ARG A 55 14.24 -2.07 -18.19
C ARG A 55 15.54 -2.23 -17.39
N ASN A 56 15.65 -3.23 -16.51
CA ASN A 56 16.81 -3.46 -15.66
C ASN A 56 17.32 -2.19 -14.97
N SER A 57 16.42 -1.42 -14.38
CA SER A 57 16.71 -0.13 -13.76
C SER A 57 15.96 0.02 -12.42
N TYR A 58 16.53 0.83 -11.51
CA TYR A 58 15.87 1.25 -10.26
C TYR A 58 15.15 2.59 -10.39
N THR A 59 14.98 3.09 -11.59
CA THR A 59 14.21 4.32 -11.84
C THR A 59 13.28 4.17 -13.03
N THR A 60 12.35 5.14 -13.18
CA THR A 60 11.41 5.24 -14.30
C THR A 60 11.64 6.51 -15.09
N SER A 61 11.23 6.52 -16.36
CA SER A 61 11.23 7.72 -17.20
C SER A 61 9.99 8.58 -17.01
N ALA A 62 8.90 8.02 -16.46
CA ALA A 62 7.67 8.74 -16.22
C ALA A 62 6.81 8.04 -15.17
N MET A 63 5.94 8.82 -14.52
CA MET A 63 4.89 8.37 -13.60
C MET A 63 3.64 9.24 -13.77
N ARG A 64 2.47 8.75 -13.34
CA ARG A 64 1.19 9.45 -13.54
C ARG A 64 0.44 9.78 -12.24
N THR A 65 0.88 9.27 -11.10
CA THR A 65 0.15 9.34 -9.82
C THR A 65 -0.08 10.75 -9.31
N THR A 66 0.73 11.74 -9.68
CA THR A 66 0.60 13.11 -9.14
C THR A 66 -0.43 13.97 -9.86
N THR A 67 -0.55 13.86 -11.18
CA THR A 67 -1.38 14.77 -12.00
C THR A 67 -2.16 14.06 -13.10
N GLY A 68 -1.89 12.78 -13.35
CA GLY A 68 -2.37 12.07 -14.55
C GLY A 68 -1.51 12.33 -15.80
N LEU A 69 -0.68 13.37 -15.81
CA LEU A 69 0.33 13.60 -16.86
C LEU A 69 1.49 12.62 -16.68
N ALA A 70 2.08 12.16 -17.77
CA ALA A 70 3.26 11.31 -17.75
C ALA A 70 4.53 12.15 -17.53
N LEU A 71 4.81 12.51 -16.28
CA LEU A 71 5.95 13.33 -15.88
C LEU A 71 7.10 12.47 -15.38
N SER A 72 8.34 12.87 -15.69
CA SER A 72 9.51 12.24 -15.06
C SER A 72 9.59 12.59 -13.57
N PRO A 73 10.33 11.83 -12.75
CA PRO A 73 10.57 12.20 -11.35
C PRO A 73 11.13 13.62 -11.20
N LYS A 74 11.97 14.10 -12.14
CA LYS A 74 12.50 15.46 -12.16
C LYS A 74 11.41 16.50 -12.43
N GLU A 75 10.50 16.25 -13.37
CA GLU A 75 9.41 17.15 -13.76
C GLU A 75 8.26 17.19 -12.73
N THR A 76 8.23 16.28 -11.78
CA THR A 76 7.19 16.18 -10.76
C THR A 76 7.55 17.03 -9.54
N PRO A 77 6.85 18.15 -9.24
CA PRO A 77 7.21 19.05 -8.15
C PRO A 77 6.67 18.57 -6.79
N GLN A 78 6.95 17.31 -6.46
CA GLN A 78 6.65 16.64 -5.18
C GLN A 78 7.67 15.54 -4.94
N SER A 79 7.85 15.14 -3.67
CA SER A 79 8.69 13.99 -3.31
C SER A 79 8.04 12.69 -3.75
N VAL A 80 8.69 11.97 -4.65
CA VAL A 80 8.19 10.73 -5.23
C VAL A 80 9.27 9.64 -5.20
N SER A 81 8.83 8.38 -5.07
CA SER A 81 9.67 7.18 -5.22
C SER A 81 8.96 6.20 -6.14
N VAL A 82 9.72 5.43 -6.90
CA VAL A 82 9.20 4.34 -7.71
C VAL A 82 9.97 3.07 -7.37
N ILE A 83 9.22 2.04 -6.91
CA ILE A 83 9.77 0.71 -6.67
C ILE A 83 9.58 -0.08 -7.96
N THR A 84 10.66 -0.24 -8.72
CA THR A 84 10.62 -0.85 -10.04
C THR A 84 10.53 -2.38 -9.97
N LYS A 85 10.14 -3.01 -11.08
CA LYS A 85 10.12 -4.47 -11.20
C LYS A 85 11.49 -5.10 -10.86
N THR A 86 12.57 -4.46 -11.31
CA THR A 86 13.94 -4.92 -11.02
C THR A 86 14.25 -4.90 -9.53
N GLN A 87 13.84 -3.86 -8.80
CA GLN A 87 14.00 -3.81 -7.33
C GLN A 87 13.19 -4.89 -6.62
N ILE A 88 11.92 -5.08 -7.03
CA ILE A 88 11.04 -6.13 -6.48
C ILE A 88 11.70 -7.51 -6.62
N GLU A 89 12.25 -7.80 -7.80
CA GLU A 89 12.89 -9.08 -8.08
C GLU A 89 14.21 -9.26 -7.32
N GLN A 90 15.10 -8.29 -7.33
CA GLN A 90 16.42 -8.42 -6.71
C GLN A 90 16.38 -8.45 -5.18
N GLN A 91 15.43 -7.77 -4.58
CA GLN A 91 15.25 -7.77 -3.12
C GLN A 91 14.36 -8.93 -2.62
N GLY A 92 13.82 -9.75 -3.51
CA GLY A 92 12.94 -10.87 -3.14
C GLY A 92 11.61 -10.46 -2.53
N ILE A 93 11.11 -9.29 -2.92
CA ILE A 93 9.86 -8.72 -2.41
C ILE A 93 8.68 -9.52 -2.95
N THR A 94 7.81 -10.03 -2.08
CA THR A 94 6.66 -10.86 -2.44
C THR A 94 5.31 -10.24 -2.04
N ASN A 95 5.31 -9.15 -1.27
CA ASN A 95 4.10 -8.48 -0.82
C ASN A 95 4.28 -6.96 -0.70
N MET A 96 3.17 -6.22 -0.63
CA MET A 96 3.16 -4.76 -0.57
C MET A 96 3.82 -4.20 0.70
N VAL A 97 3.70 -4.90 1.83
CA VAL A 97 4.29 -4.47 3.11
C VAL A 97 5.80 -4.41 3.00
N ASP A 98 6.42 -5.44 2.41
CA ASP A 98 7.87 -5.50 2.22
C ASP A 98 8.33 -4.47 1.17
N ALA A 99 7.56 -4.25 0.10
CA ALA A 99 7.85 -3.19 -0.86
C ALA A 99 7.92 -1.81 -0.19
N LEU A 100 6.92 -1.47 0.61
CA LEU A 100 6.86 -0.17 1.27
C LEU A 100 7.90 -0.01 2.39
N LYS A 101 8.34 -1.11 3.04
CA LYS A 101 9.46 -1.06 4.00
C LYS A 101 10.78 -0.61 3.37
N THR A 102 10.98 -0.82 2.08
CA THR A 102 12.21 -0.44 1.36
C THR A 102 12.16 0.98 0.80
N THR A 103 11.03 1.68 0.92
CA THR A 103 10.80 2.99 0.32
C THR A 103 11.28 4.12 1.21
N THR A 104 11.83 5.19 0.62
CA THR A 104 12.23 6.41 1.32
C THR A 104 11.08 6.98 2.11
N GLY A 105 11.30 7.30 3.38
CA GLY A 105 10.35 8.02 4.23
C GLY A 105 9.09 7.25 4.61
N VAL A 106 8.98 5.97 4.24
CA VAL A 106 7.83 5.14 4.63
C VAL A 106 8.17 4.28 5.85
N ASN A 107 7.34 4.39 6.86
CA ASN A 107 7.37 3.57 8.07
C ASN A 107 6.18 2.63 8.09
N VAL A 108 6.41 1.36 8.44
CA VAL A 108 5.37 0.34 8.58
C VAL A 108 5.11 0.09 10.05
N ILE A 109 3.85 0.14 10.43
CA ILE A 109 3.40 -0.08 11.80
C ILE A 109 2.44 -1.27 11.82
N ARG A 110 2.66 -2.20 12.73
CA ARG A 110 1.71 -3.26 13.04
C ARG A 110 0.86 -2.87 14.25
N ASP A 111 -0.44 -2.91 14.09
CA ASP A 111 -1.39 -2.59 15.16
C ASP A 111 -2.60 -3.52 15.06
N GLY A 112 -2.84 -4.35 16.06
CA GLY A 112 -3.96 -5.30 16.08
C GLY A 112 -3.97 -6.33 14.94
N GLY A 113 -2.79 -6.81 14.51
CA GLY A 113 -2.64 -7.74 13.38
C GLY A 113 -2.75 -7.07 12.00
N ILE A 114 -2.90 -5.75 11.96
CA ILE A 114 -3.03 -4.92 10.77
C ILE A 114 -1.70 -4.21 10.50
N SER A 115 -1.27 -4.18 9.25
CA SER A 115 -0.14 -3.33 8.82
C SER A 115 -0.65 -2.00 8.31
N ARG A 116 -0.06 -0.93 8.82
CA ARG A 116 -0.35 0.45 8.44
C ARG A 116 0.91 1.13 7.95
N PHE A 117 0.75 2.08 7.07
CA PHE A 117 1.83 2.84 6.50
C PHE A 117 1.77 4.28 6.93
N GLN A 118 2.94 4.85 7.20
CA GLN A 118 3.08 6.26 7.53
C GLN A 118 4.21 6.88 6.75
N SER A 119 4.05 8.14 6.41
CA SER A 119 5.11 8.99 5.92
C SER A 119 5.00 10.36 6.57
N ARG A 120 6.14 10.97 6.90
CA ARG A 120 6.21 12.31 7.49
C ARG A 120 5.39 12.46 8.77
N GLY A 121 5.18 11.35 9.51
CA GLY A 121 4.41 11.33 10.77
C GLY A 121 2.90 11.15 10.60
N PHE A 122 2.38 11.11 9.38
CA PHE A 122 0.96 10.92 9.07
C PHE A 122 0.71 9.58 8.40
N TYR A 123 -0.51 9.05 8.54
CA TYR A 123 -0.89 7.81 7.87
C TYR A 123 -1.04 8.00 6.37
N ILE A 124 -0.71 6.96 5.63
CA ILE A 124 -1.08 6.80 4.22
C ILE A 124 -2.44 6.10 4.24
N ASP A 125 -3.50 6.86 4.02
CA ASP A 125 -4.88 6.38 4.16
C ASP A 125 -5.38 5.67 2.90
N GLN A 126 -4.74 5.84 1.75
CA GLN A 126 -5.17 5.23 0.49
C GLN A 126 -4.02 4.56 -0.26
N ILE A 127 -4.33 3.35 -0.74
CA ILE A 127 -3.54 2.64 -1.72
C ILE A 127 -4.40 2.46 -2.95
N GLU A 128 -3.87 2.82 -4.08
CA GLU A 128 -4.52 2.74 -5.37
C GLU A 128 -3.97 1.57 -6.18
N GLU A 129 -4.81 1.00 -7.02
CA GLU A 129 -4.43 0.08 -8.08
C GLU A 129 -4.82 0.70 -9.43
N ASP A 130 -3.84 1.04 -10.27
CA ASP A 130 -4.04 1.81 -11.52
C ASP A 130 -4.85 3.10 -11.30
N GLY A 131 -4.56 3.84 -10.24
CA GLY A 131 -5.23 5.09 -9.90
C GLY A 131 -6.67 4.95 -9.43
N VAL A 132 -7.13 3.75 -9.11
CA VAL A 132 -8.40 3.49 -8.44
C VAL A 132 -8.12 3.14 -7.00
N SER A 133 -8.74 3.87 -6.07
CA SER A 133 -8.58 3.59 -4.64
C SER A 133 -9.05 2.16 -4.35
N SER A 134 -8.12 1.33 -3.90
CA SER A 134 -8.45 0.03 -3.35
C SER A 134 -8.88 0.18 -1.89
N THR A 135 -9.52 -0.83 -1.35
CA THR A 135 -9.94 -0.83 0.05
C THR A 135 -8.78 -0.58 0.98
N VAL A 136 -8.93 0.38 1.86
CA VAL A 136 -7.85 1.09 2.52
C VAL A 136 -7.40 0.44 3.81
N PRO A 137 -6.10 0.25 4.01
CA PRO A 137 -5.54 0.06 5.33
C PRO A 137 -5.47 1.41 6.05
N GLY A 138 -6.28 1.68 7.04
CA GLY A 138 -6.09 2.94 7.77
C GLY A 138 -7.11 3.32 8.82
N ALA A 139 -8.31 2.81 8.76
CA ALA A 139 -9.28 3.09 9.82
C ALA A 139 -8.95 2.28 11.07
N ILE A 140 -8.62 2.98 12.14
CA ILE A 140 -8.15 2.43 13.43
C ILE A 140 -9.09 1.37 14.01
N ASN A 141 -10.37 1.45 13.71
CA ASN A 141 -11.40 0.64 14.34
C ASN A 141 -12.13 -0.30 13.38
N ASN A 142 -11.74 -0.37 12.12
CA ASN A 142 -12.41 -1.25 11.18
C ASN A 142 -11.45 -2.34 10.67
N PRO A 143 -11.64 -3.61 11.10
CA PRO A 143 -10.80 -4.74 10.69
C PRO A 143 -10.94 -5.08 9.20
N MET A 144 -11.82 -4.42 8.47
CA MET A 144 -11.99 -4.56 7.03
C MET A 144 -10.85 -3.96 6.24
N TYR A 145 -10.21 -2.94 6.77
CA TYR A 145 -9.15 -2.19 6.10
C TYR A 145 -7.77 -2.72 6.51
N ASP A 146 -7.56 -4.00 6.29
CA ASP A 146 -6.28 -4.66 6.54
C ASP A 146 -5.44 -4.69 5.25
N ALA A 147 -4.13 -4.51 5.40
CA ALA A 147 -3.15 -4.75 4.33
C ALA A 147 -3.25 -6.16 3.70
N GLN A 148 -3.92 -7.09 4.36
CA GLN A 148 -4.19 -8.42 3.84
C GLN A 148 -5.13 -8.42 2.62
N SER A 149 -5.95 -7.39 2.45
CA SER A 149 -6.80 -7.22 1.26
C SER A 149 -6.07 -6.71 0.03
N MET A 150 -4.78 -6.33 0.14
CA MET A 150 -3.98 -5.92 -1.01
C MET A 150 -3.73 -7.09 -1.94
N SER A 151 -3.69 -6.78 -3.23
CA SER A 151 -3.41 -7.76 -4.25
C SER A 151 -1.95 -8.23 -4.21
N ASP A 152 -1.71 -9.43 -4.73
CA ASP A 152 -0.38 -10.02 -4.78
C ASP A 152 0.54 -9.19 -5.69
N ILE A 153 1.80 -9.04 -5.28
CA ILE A 153 2.77 -8.21 -6.01
C ILE A 153 3.15 -8.78 -7.39
N ALA A 154 2.85 -10.05 -7.66
CA ALA A 154 3.10 -10.67 -8.95
C ALA A 154 2.35 -9.97 -10.10
N ILE A 155 1.21 -9.34 -9.81
CA ILE A 155 0.39 -8.66 -10.83
C ILE A 155 0.86 -7.24 -11.15
N TYR A 156 1.82 -6.67 -10.38
CA TYR A 156 2.27 -5.30 -10.57
C TYR A 156 3.55 -5.20 -11.39
N ASP A 157 3.61 -4.20 -12.25
CA ASP A 157 4.80 -3.74 -12.93
C ASP A 157 5.71 -2.96 -11.97
N HIS A 158 5.13 -2.00 -11.23
CA HIS A 158 5.84 -1.17 -10.27
C HIS A 158 4.88 -0.54 -9.25
N ILE A 159 5.47 0.11 -8.25
CA ILE A 159 4.72 0.83 -7.22
C ILE A 159 5.23 2.28 -7.19
N GLU A 160 4.33 3.25 -7.32
CA GLU A 160 4.61 4.68 -7.21
C GLU A 160 4.19 5.16 -5.82
N VAL A 161 5.06 5.92 -5.15
CA VAL A 161 4.80 6.50 -3.83
C VAL A 161 4.99 8.00 -3.90
N VAL A 162 3.94 8.75 -3.61
CA VAL A 162 3.97 10.21 -3.48
C VAL A 162 3.84 10.55 -2.02
N ARG A 163 4.80 11.30 -1.47
CA ARG A 163 4.83 11.66 -0.04
C ARG A 163 4.26 13.06 0.20
N GLY A 164 3.64 13.25 1.37
CA GLY A 164 2.96 14.49 1.75
C GLY A 164 1.50 14.55 1.34
N ALA A 165 0.88 15.72 1.38
CA ALA A 165 -0.50 15.89 0.93
C ALA A 165 -0.63 15.65 -0.58
N THR A 166 -1.64 14.87 -0.99
CA THR A 166 -1.88 14.47 -2.39
C THR A 166 -3.28 14.84 -2.86
N GLY A 167 -3.77 16.00 -2.42
CA GLY A 167 -5.15 16.45 -2.62
C GLY A 167 -5.61 16.59 -4.07
N LEU A 168 -4.70 16.59 -5.05
CA LEU A 168 -5.08 16.55 -6.47
C LEU A 168 -5.58 15.16 -6.88
N THR A 169 -4.87 14.12 -6.52
CA THR A 169 -5.17 12.75 -6.97
C THR A 169 -6.03 11.99 -5.97
N GLN A 170 -5.93 12.32 -4.69
CA GLN A 170 -6.64 11.67 -3.61
C GLN A 170 -7.88 12.46 -3.20
N ALA A 171 -9.03 11.80 -3.10
CA ALA A 171 -10.28 12.45 -2.74
C ALA A 171 -10.26 13.05 -1.33
N ASN A 172 -9.72 12.30 -0.37
CA ASN A 172 -9.60 12.70 1.03
C ASN A 172 -8.64 11.76 1.78
N GLY A 173 -8.04 12.23 2.85
CA GLY A 173 -7.13 11.43 3.69
C GLY A 173 -6.24 12.28 4.58
N GLU A 174 -5.29 11.63 5.23
CA GLU A 174 -4.22 12.30 5.97
C GLU A 174 -3.07 12.70 5.03
N PRO A 175 -2.27 13.73 5.40
CA PRO A 175 -1.18 14.23 4.55
C PRO A 175 0.09 13.34 4.59
N GLY A 176 -0.05 12.04 4.73
CA GLY A 176 1.06 11.07 4.69
C GLY A 176 1.54 10.78 3.27
N GLY A 177 0.62 10.64 2.35
CA GLY A 177 0.96 10.31 0.97
C GLY A 177 -0.07 9.43 0.28
N THR A 178 0.24 9.06 -0.97
CA THR A 178 -0.49 8.08 -1.77
C THR A 178 0.46 7.02 -2.29
N VAL A 179 0.01 5.78 -2.31
CA VAL A 179 0.67 4.66 -2.96
C VAL A 179 -0.19 4.22 -4.13
N ASN A 180 0.39 4.10 -5.32
CA ASN A 180 -0.29 3.57 -6.50
C ASN A 180 0.47 2.35 -7.04
N ALA A 181 -0.18 1.19 -7.01
CA ALA A 181 0.34 -0.04 -7.57
C ALA A 181 -0.11 -0.16 -9.03
N VAL A 182 0.82 -0.11 -9.96
CA VAL A 182 0.55 -0.16 -11.40
C VAL A 182 0.58 -1.61 -11.87
N ARG A 183 -0.54 -2.08 -12.41
CA ARG A 183 -0.70 -3.47 -12.87
C ARG A 183 0.06 -3.70 -14.17
N LYS A 184 0.50 -4.93 -14.36
CA LYS A 184 1.09 -5.41 -15.61
C LYS A 184 0.08 -5.34 -16.74
N ARG A 185 0.54 -4.92 -17.92
CA ARG A 185 -0.24 -4.87 -19.17
C ARG A 185 0.27 -5.93 -20.16
N PRO A 186 -0.51 -6.33 -21.15
CA PRO A 186 -0.06 -7.22 -22.21
C PRO A 186 1.18 -6.69 -22.92
N THR A 187 2.02 -7.60 -23.40
CA THR A 187 3.22 -7.30 -24.19
C THR A 187 2.97 -7.62 -25.67
N SER A 188 3.71 -6.96 -26.56
CA SER A 188 3.64 -7.27 -28.01
C SER A 188 4.28 -8.63 -28.32
N ASN A 189 5.45 -8.88 -27.71
CA ASN A 189 6.15 -10.14 -27.88
C ASN A 189 5.63 -11.19 -26.92
N ARG A 190 5.57 -12.44 -27.37
CA ARG A 190 5.25 -13.58 -26.49
C ARG A 190 6.34 -13.73 -25.44
N GLN A 191 5.95 -13.90 -24.21
CA GLN A 191 6.81 -14.22 -23.09
C GLN A 191 6.10 -15.14 -22.12
N LEU A 192 6.83 -16.08 -21.57
CA LEU A 192 6.41 -16.92 -20.46
C LEU A 192 7.48 -16.84 -19.38
N GLN A 193 7.08 -16.53 -18.18
CA GLN A 193 7.96 -16.46 -17.03
C GLN A 193 7.41 -17.35 -15.92
N GLY A 194 8.26 -18.20 -15.35
CA GLY A 194 7.97 -19.03 -14.19
C GLY A 194 8.89 -18.68 -13.02
N GLU A 195 8.36 -18.68 -11.81
CA GLU A 195 9.10 -18.45 -10.57
C GLU A 195 8.77 -19.52 -9.55
N VAL A 196 9.79 -20.05 -8.87
CA VAL A 196 9.65 -20.86 -7.65
C VAL A 196 10.57 -20.29 -6.59
N GLN A 197 10.04 -20.07 -5.39
CA GLN A 197 10.79 -19.56 -4.25
C GLN A 197 10.49 -20.39 -3.00
N VAL A 198 11.55 -20.74 -2.26
CA VAL A 198 11.46 -21.37 -0.93
C VAL A 198 12.28 -20.58 0.06
N ASP A 199 11.87 -20.57 1.34
CA ASP A 199 12.65 -19.95 2.38
C ASP A 199 12.93 -20.90 3.56
N ARG A 200 13.81 -20.48 4.47
CA ARG A 200 14.21 -21.28 5.63
C ARG A 200 13.07 -21.59 6.62
N PHE A 201 11.99 -20.83 6.62
CA PHE A 201 10.83 -21.08 7.49
C PHE A 201 9.84 -22.08 6.88
N GLY A 202 10.04 -22.43 5.60
CA GLY A 202 9.18 -23.35 4.85
C GLY A 202 8.05 -22.66 4.10
N LYS A 203 8.19 -21.36 3.81
CA LYS A 203 7.36 -20.68 2.83
C LYS A 203 7.72 -21.21 1.45
N LEU A 204 6.69 -21.53 0.67
CA LEU A 204 6.81 -21.94 -0.73
C LEU A 204 5.93 -21.02 -1.57
N ARG A 205 6.51 -20.39 -2.57
CA ARG A 205 5.80 -19.55 -3.55
C ARG A 205 6.10 -20.01 -4.96
N THR A 206 5.07 -20.04 -5.79
CA THR A 206 5.19 -20.26 -7.24
C THR A 206 4.41 -19.18 -7.96
N ALA A 207 4.94 -18.70 -9.08
CA ALA A 207 4.22 -17.77 -9.96
C ALA A 207 4.48 -18.09 -11.42
N GLY A 208 3.45 -17.91 -12.25
CA GLY A 208 3.50 -18.00 -13.69
C GLY A 208 2.96 -16.71 -14.31
N ASP A 209 3.59 -16.24 -15.39
CA ASP A 209 3.22 -15.01 -16.08
C ASP A 209 3.38 -15.24 -17.59
N PHE A 210 2.26 -15.32 -18.29
CA PHE A 210 2.20 -15.45 -19.73
C PHE A 210 1.66 -14.15 -20.33
N SER A 211 2.30 -13.66 -21.40
CA SER A 211 1.86 -12.46 -22.11
C SER A 211 2.23 -12.53 -23.59
N GLY A 212 1.44 -11.88 -24.45
CA GLY A 212 1.77 -11.75 -25.87
C GLY A 212 0.58 -11.44 -26.75
N ALA A 213 0.87 -11.35 -28.07
CA ALA A 213 -0.15 -11.23 -29.10
C ALA A 213 -0.98 -12.52 -29.19
N LEU A 214 -2.30 -12.35 -29.31
CA LEU A 214 -3.29 -13.42 -29.45
C LEU A 214 -3.78 -13.60 -30.89
N ASN A 215 -3.51 -12.62 -31.77
CA ASN A 215 -3.77 -12.68 -33.20
C ASN A 215 -2.49 -12.34 -34.00
N GLU A 216 -2.49 -12.62 -35.27
CA GLU A 216 -1.34 -12.43 -36.17
C GLU A 216 -0.93 -10.96 -36.30
N ASN A 217 -1.89 -10.07 -36.35
CA ASN A 217 -1.65 -8.61 -36.49
C ASN A 217 -1.18 -7.93 -35.21
N GLY A 218 -1.14 -8.64 -34.08
CA GLY A 218 -0.76 -8.07 -32.78
C GLY A 218 -1.73 -7.02 -32.23
N THR A 219 -2.91 -6.87 -32.82
CA THR A 219 -3.94 -5.91 -32.40
C THR A 219 -4.73 -6.40 -31.18
N LEU A 220 -4.78 -7.70 -30.96
CA LEU A 220 -5.32 -8.31 -29.73
C LEU A 220 -4.18 -8.95 -28.95
N ARG A 221 -3.99 -8.50 -27.71
CA ARG A 221 -2.94 -8.99 -26.82
C ARG A 221 -3.53 -9.41 -25.49
N GLY A 222 -2.93 -10.39 -24.85
CA GLY A 222 -3.37 -10.88 -23.56
C GLY A 222 -2.22 -11.08 -22.59
N ARG A 223 -2.55 -11.07 -21.30
CA ARG A 223 -1.66 -11.46 -20.21
C ARG A 223 -2.44 -12.22 -19.15
N ALA A 224 -1.83 -13.27 -18.62
CA ALA A 224 -2.34 -14.02 -17.49
C ALA A 224 -1.22 -14.21 -16.45
N VAL A 225 -1.53 -13.93 -15.19
CA VAL A 225 -0.62 -14.11 -14.06
C VAL A 225 -1.30 -14.99 -13.02
N VAL A 226 -0.61 -16.04 -12.58
CA VAL A 226 -1.03 -16.92 -11.49
C VAL A 226 0.05 -16.89 -10.42
N ALA A 227 -0.32 -16.72 -9.17
CA ALA A 227 0.59 -16.84 -8.04
C ALA A 227 -0.03 -17.68 -6.94
N LEU A 228 0.72 -18.64 -6.41
CA LEU A 228 0.32 -19.51 -5.33
C LEU A 228 1.38 -19.45 -4.24
N GLU A 229 0.95 -19.32 -3.00
CA GLU A 229 1.85 -19.25 -1.84
C GLU A 229 1.31 -20.08 -0.69
N ARG A 230 2.17 -20.94 -0.15
CA ARG A 230 2.03 -21.52 1.18
C ARG A 230 2.89 -20.71 2.12
N ASP A 231 2.27 -19.94 3.01
CA ASP A 231 2.96 -19.09 3.95
C ASP A 231 3.25 -19.81 5.26
N LYS A 232 4.48 -19.73 5.69
CA LYS A 232 4.94 -19.99 7.05
C LYS A 232 5.86 -18.86 7.45
N ASN A 233 5.84 -18.46 8.69
CA ASN A 233 6.76 -17.47 9.17
C ASN A 233 7.54 -17.96 10.41
N PHE A 234 8.38 -17.13 10.97
CA PHE A 234 9.25 -17.48 12.10
C PHE A 234 8.48 -17.70 13.41
N LYS A 235 7.21 -17.29 13.50
CA LYS A 235 6.40 -17.49 14.71
C LYS A 235 5.82 -18.89 14.75
N ASP A 236 5.82 -19.47 15.92
CA ASP A 236 5.25 -20.77 16.16
C ASP A 236 3.77 -20.81 15.78
N ARG A 237 3.37 -21.91 15.15
CA ARG A 237 1.97 -22.18 14.78
C ARG A 237 1.34 -21.21 13.80
N VAL A 238 2.09 -20.17 13.30
CA VAL A 238 1.60 -19.22 12.31
C VAL A 238 1.85 -19.74 10.89
N LYS A 239 0.75 -19.95 10.16
CA LYS A 239 0.74 -20.44 8.78
C LYS A 239 -0.43 -19.85 8.01
N GLY A 240 -0.29 -19.77 6.70
CA GLY A 240 -1.31 -19.23 5.80
C GLY A 240 -1.12 -19.71 4.37
N GLY A 241 -1.68 -18.98 3.45
CA GLY A 241 -1.51 -19.18 2.01
C GLY A 241 -2.25 -18.13 1.21
N ASN A 242 -1.82 -17.96 -0.03
CA ASN A 242 -2.41 -17.03 -0.98
C ASN A 242 -2.51 -17.69 -2.36
N GLY A 243 -3.65 -17.49 -3.03
CA GLY A 243 -3.87 -17.84 -4.42
C GLY A 243 -4.39 -16.63 -5.16
N THR A 244 -3.73 -16.26 -6.27
CA THR A 244 -4.05 -15.10 -7.10
C THR A 244 -4.11 -15.50 -8.55
N LEU A 245 -5.16 -15.06 -9.22
CA LEU A 245 -5.35 -15.16 -10.68
C LEU A 245 -5.64 -13.75 -11.21
N TYR A 246 -4.86 -13.30 -12.19
CA TYR A 246 -5.04 -12.03 -12.89
C TYR A 246 -5.02 -12.26 -14.39
N GLY A 247 -5.98 -11.67 -15.08
CA GLY A 247 -6.05 -11.68 -16.53
C GLY A 247 -6.34 -10.30 -17.09
N VAL A 248 -5.67 -9.92 -18.18
CA VAL A 248 -5.92 -8.64 -18.86
C VAL A 248 -5.70 -8.80 -20.35
N MET A 249 -6.53 -8.13 -21.14
CA MET A 249 -6.49 -8.10 -22.60
C MET A 249 -6.49 -6.65 -23.07
N ASP A 250 -5.77 -6.40 -24.16
CA ASP A 250 -5.77 -5.14 -24.91
C ASP A 250 -6.24 -5.43 -26.34
N ALA A 251 -7.23 -4.68 -26.82
CA ALA A 251 -7.64 -4.66 -28.22
C ALA A 251 -7.39 -3.27 -28.80
N GLN A 252 -6.62 -3.21 -29.88
CA GLN A 252 -6.41 -1.98 -30.64
C GLN A 252 -7.55 -1.84 -31.66
N LEU A 253 -8.42 -0.85 -31.44
CA LEU A 253 -9.58 -0.53 -32.26
C LEU A 253 -9.22 0.61 -33.23
N GLY A 254 -8.46 0.30 -34.30
CA GLY A 254 -7.85 1.27 -35.17
C GLY A 254 -6.56 1.86 -34.59
N GLU A 255 -6.04 2.94 -35.18
CA GLU A 255 -4.74 3.53 -34.82
C GLU A 255 -4.77 4.34 -33.52
N ALA A 256 -5.91 4.93 -33.20
CA ALA A 256 -6.03 5.92 -32.12
C ALA A 256 -6.70 5.37 -30.85
N THR A 257 -7.27 4.17 -30.89
CA THR A 257 -8.12 3.67 -29.79
C THR A 257 -7.64 2.32 -29.30
N THR A 258 -7.46 2.20 -27.99
CA THR A 258 -7.18 0.93 -27.32
C THR A 258 -8.25 0.65 -26.27
N LEU A 259 -8.85 -0.51 -26.32
CA LEU A 259 -9.74 -1.03 -25.29
C LEU A 259 -8.98 -2.06 -24.46
N THR A 260 -8.93 -1.86 -23.16
CA THR A 260 -8.34 -2.78 -22.21
C THR A 260 -9.41 -3.30 -21.25
N TRP A 261 -9.46 -4.59 -20.99
CA TRP A 261 -10.32 -5.16 -19.98
C TRP A 261 -9.61 -6.29 -19.24
N GLY A 262 -10.00 -6.52 -18.01
CA GLY A 262 -9.37 -7.57 -17.23
C GLY A 262 -10.05 -7.80 -15.91
N GLY A 263 -9.48 -8.72 -15.14
CA GLY A 263 -9.97 -9.06 -13.83
C GLY A 263 -8.94 -9.73 -12.95
N LEU A 264 -9.26 -9.78 -11.68
CA LEU A 264 -8.47 -10.37 -10.60
C LEU A 264 -9.38 -11.20 -9.71
N TYR A 265 -8.91 -12.38 -9.33
CA TYR A 265 -9.44 -13.10 -8.17
C TYR A 265 -8.28 -13.47 -7.26
N GLN A 266 -8.43 -13.20 -5.96
CA GLN A 266 -7.46 -13.56 -4.94
C GLN A 266 -8.17 -14.11 -3.72
N ARG A 267 -7.64 -15.21 -3.18
CA ARG A 267 -8.01 -15.74 -1.86
C ARG A 267 -6.79 -15.89 -0.99
N LYS A 268 -6.83 -15.26 0.17
CA LYS A 268 -5.75 -15.29 1.15
C LYS A 268 -6.24 -15.84 2.49
N ASN A 269 -5.50 -16.78 3.02
CA ASN A 269 -5.71 -17.32 4.36
C ASN A 269 -4.55 -16.90 5.26
N THR A 270 -4.85 -16.45 6.48
CA THR A 270 -3.85 -16.03 7.45
C THR A 270 -4.17 -16.59 8.82
N LYS A 271 -3.18 -16.63 9.70
CA LYS A 271 -3.39 -16.78 11.14
C LYS A 271 -3.12 -15.42 11.79
N PRO A 272 -4.17 -14.66 12.19
CA PRO A 272 -4.01 -13.32 12.75
C PRO A 272 -3.22 -13.33 14.05
N ASP A 273 -2.27 -12.40 14.18
CA ASP A 273 -1.47 -12.13 15.37
C ASP A 273 -1.81 -10.72 15.87
N ASP A 274 -2.97 -10.60 16.51
CA ASP A 274 -3.51 -9.29 16.91
C ASP A 274 -2.82 -8.72 18.15
N TRP A 275 -2.24 -9.58 18.97
CA TRP A 275 -1.73 -9.19 20.28
C TRP A 275 -0.21 -8.95 20.30
N GLY A 276 0.51 -9.44 19.28
CA GLY A 276 1.97 -9.42 19.27
C GLY A 276 2.57 -10.26 20.41
N VAL A 277 3.69 -9.81 20.94
CA VAL A 277 4.45 -10.55 21.98
C VAL A 277 4.73 -9.60 23.16
N ALA A 278 4.53 -10.08 24.39
CA ALA A 278 4.96 -9.35 25.57
C ALA A 278 6.50 -9.26 25.63
N LEU A 279 7.02 -8.16 26.20
CA LEU A 279 8.46 -8.00 26.39
C LEU A 279 9.02 -9.12 27.25
N GLY A 280 10.21 -9.61 26.89
CA GLY A 280 10.88 -10.70 27.62
C GLY A 280 10.53 -12.10 27.14
N LEU A 281 9.51 -12.26 26.29
CA LEU A 281 9.22 -13.55 25.63
C LEU A 281 10.09 -13.73 24.38
N PRO A 282 10.37 -14.97 23.96
CA PRO A 282 11.02 -15.26 22.69
C PRO A 282 10.28 -14.64 21.50
N ARG A 283 11.02 -14.23 20.46
CA ARG A 283 10.42 -13.54 19.30
C ARG A 283 9.51 -14.41 18.45
N ASP A 284 9.67 -15.72 18.50
CA ASP A 284 8.87 -16.73 17.80
C ASP A 284 7.57 -17.10 18.54
N THR A 285 7.38 -16.60 19.76
CA THR A 285 6.16 -16.82 20.54
C THR A 285 4.92 -16.30 19.80
N PHE A 286 3.89 -17.13 19.72
CA PHE A 286 2.56 -16.74 19.23
C PHE A 286 1.53 -16.87 20.36
N LEU A 287 0.90 -15.77 20.73
CA LEU A 287 -0.05 -15.70 21.86
C LEU A 287 -1.52 -15.90 21.45
N GLY A 288 -1.78 -16.23 20.19
CA GLY A 288 -3.11 -16.51 19.66
C GLY A 288 -3.54 -17.96 19.83
N TYR A 289 -4.84 -18.21 19.81
CA TYR A 289 -5.39 -19.56 19.84
C TYR A 289 -5.19 -20.30 18.52
N ASN A 290 -5.20 -21.65 18.56
CA ASN A 290 -4.96 -22.48 17.39
C ASN A 290 -6.03 -22.33 16.30
N TRP A 291 -7.26 -21.98 16.68
CA TRP A 291 -8.37 -21.73 15.78
C TRP A 291 -8.36 -20.32 15.13
N ASN A 292 -7.46 -19.40 15.52
CA ASN A 292 -7.34 -18.10 14.86
C ASN A 292 -7.22 -18.29 13.35
N LYS A 293 -8.07 -17.57 12.59
CA LYS A 293 -8.12 -17.67 11.14
C LYS A 293 -8.66 -16.40 10.53
N GLY A 294 -7.98 -15.88 9.51
CA GLY A 294 -8.46 -14.85 8.62
C GLY A 294 -8.56 -15.39 7.21
N VAL A 295 -9.68 -15.14 6.55
CA VAL A 295 -9.90 -15.44 5.12
C VAL A 295 -10.29 -14.16 4.45
N TYR A 296 -9.61 -13.82 3.35
CA TYR A 296 -9.81 -12.60 2.57
C TYR A 296 -9.99 -12.99 1.11
N ASP A 297 -11.15 -12.72 0.57
CA ASP A 297 -11.48 -12.91 -0.84
C ASP A 297 -11.59 -11.55 -1.53
N LYS A 298 -10.95 -11.39 -2.67
CA LYS A 298 -11.01 -10.20 -3.51
C LYS A 298 -11.30 -10.60 -4.95
N ALA A 299 -12.30 -9.99 -5.54
CA ALA A 299 -12.59 -10.06 -6.96
C ALA A 299 -12.63 -8.65 -7.54
N ASN A 300 -12.01 -8.44 -8.69
CA ASN A 300 -12.03 -7.17 -9.40
C ASN A 300 -12.25 -7.40 -10.88
N ALA A 301 -13.02 -6.56 -11.51
CA ALA A 301 -13.18 -6.50 -12.96
C ALA A 301 -13.11 -5.05 -13.43
N PHE A 302 -12.44 -4.80 -14.54
CA PHE A 302 -12.31 -3.45 -15.08
C PHE A 302 -12.35 -3.42 -16.61
N VAL A 303 -12.76 -2.26 -17.13
CA VAL A 303 -12.69 -1.91 -18.54
C VAL A 303 -12.12 -0.50 -18.64
N GLU A 304 -11.17 -0.29 -19.56
CA GLU A 304 -10.51 0.99 -19.79
C GLU A 304 -10.46 1.26 -21.29
N LEU A 305 -10.94 2.44 -21.71
CA LEU A 305 -10.83 2.94 -23.06
C LEU A 305 -9.80 4.05 -23.09
N GLU A 306 -8.79 3.92 -23.93
CA GLU A 306 -7.85 4.99 -24.25
C GLU A 306 -8.06 5.44 -25.67
N HIS A 307 -8.22 6.76 -25.90
CA HIS A 307 -8.40 7.33 -27.21
C HIS A 307 -7.56 8.58 -27.40
N TYR A 308 -6.84 8.66 -28.52
CA TYR A 308 -6.10 9.83 -28.96
C TYR A 308 -6.90 10.54 -30.03
N PHE A 309 -7.47 11.72 -29.72
CA PHE A 309 -8.16 12.54 -30.71
C PHE A 309 -7.18 13.06 -31.78
N ASN A 310 -5.96 13.31 -31.34
CA ASN A 310 -4.79 13.72 -32.14
C ASN A 310 -3.52 13.59 -31.27
N ASP A 311 -2.38 14.04 -31.76
CA ASP A 311 -1.08 13.99 -31.05
C ASP A 311 -1.05 14.78 -29.75
N ASN A 312 -1.98 15.71 -29.56
CA ASN A 312 -2.03 16.60 -28.41
C ASN A 312 -3.08 16.23 -27.37
N TRP A 313 -4.13 15.48 -27.74
CA TRP A 313 -5.27 15.23 -26.85
C TRP A 313 -5.52 13.74 -26.64
N ARG A 314 -5.50 13.34 -25.41
CA ARG A 314 -5.73 11.95 -24.96
C ARG A 314 -6.87 11.91 -23.95
N TYR A 315 -7.81 11.01 -24.21
CA TYR A 315 -8.88 10.63 -23.29
C TYR A 315 -8.62 9.24 -22.71
N THR A 316 -8.94 9.05 -21.44
CA THR A 316 -8.99 7.71 -20.80
C THR A 316 -10.25 7.62 -19.97
N GLY A 317 -11.10 6.65 -20.29
CA GLY A 317 -12.30 6.32 -19.51
C GLY A 317 -12.13 4.94 -18.86
N LYS A 318 -12.45 4.81 -17.56
CA LYS A 318 -12.31 3.55 -16.82
C LYS A 318 -13.56 3.25 -16.00
N LEU A 319 -14.00 2.00 -16.07
CA LEU A 319 -14.97 1.40 -15.17
C LEU A 319 -14.26 0.33 -14.36
N ASP A 320 -14.42 0.34 -13.04
CA ASP A 320 -13.82 -0.62 -12.14
C ASP A 320 -14.86 -1.08 -11.11
N TYR A 321 -14.95 -2.38 -10.93
CA TYR A 321 -15.78 -2.99 -9.90
C TYR A 321 -14.92 -3.91 -9.03
N THR A 322 -14.94 -3.69 -7.74
CA THR A 322 -14.23 -4.50 -6.74
C THR A 322 -15.21 -5.05 -5.71
N TYR A 323 -15.10 -6.34 -5.45
CA TYR A 323 -15.77 -7.04 -4.35
C TYR A 323 -14.70 -7.58 -3.40
N ASN A 324 -14.82 -7.25 -2.12
CA ASN A 324 -14.00 -7.80 -1.05
C ASN A 324 -14.91 -8.48 -0.03
N GLU A 325 -14.52 -9.67 0.43
CA GLU A 325 -15.16 -10.37 1.54
C GLU A 325 -14.07 -10.82 2.51
N ASN A 326 -14.32 -10.66 3.81
CA ASN A 326 -13.43 -11.24 4.80
C ASN A 326 -14.19 -11.83 5.99
N THR A 327 -13.64 -12.93 6.49
CA THR A 327 -13.99 -13.49 7.79
C THR A 327 -12.72 -13.56 8.62
N LYS A 328 -12.74 -12.95 9.81
CA LYS A 328 -11.63 -13.00 10.76
C LYS A 328 -12.13 -13.52 12.11
N LYS A 329 -11.53 -14.61 12.57
CA LYS A 329 -11.73 -15.17 13.91
C LYS A 329 -10.43 -14.99 14.67
N VAL A 330 -10.49 -14.40 15.85
CA VAL A 330 -9.30 -14.05 16.62
C VAL A 330 -9.57 -14.10 18.12
N GLY A 331 -8.59 -14.61 18.85
CA GLY A 331 -8.51 -14.60 20.29
C GLY A 331 -7.08 -14.91 20.71
N GLY A 332 -6.79 -14.74 21.99
CA GLY A 332 -5.46 -15.00 22.50
C GLY A 332 -5.29 -14.44 23.91
N ILE A 333 -4.07 -14.53 24.41
CA ILE A 333 -3.68 -13.99 25.71
C ILE A 333 -2.85 -12.72 25.53
N TYR A 334 -3.06 -11.73 26.40
CA TYR A 334 -2.34 -10.46 26.36
C TYR A 334 -2.32 -9.80 27.72
N ASN A 335 -1.46 -8.82 27.89
CA ASN A 335 -1.42 -8.05 29.11
C ASN A 335 -2.38 -6.87 29.07
N THR A 336 -3.20 -6.74 30.10
CA THR A 336 -4.13 -5.61 30.30
C THR A 336 -3.56 -4.49 31.15
N ALA A 337 -2.42 -4.71 31.82
CA ALA A 337 -1.84 -3.71 32.72
C ALA A 337 -1.28 -2.51 31.96
N THR A 338 -1.50 -1.32 32.54
CA THR A 338 -1.09 -0.05 31.93
C THR A 338 0.43 0.20 31.95
N ASN A 339 1.12 -0.39 32.92
CA ASN A 339 2.56 -0.21 33.16
C ASN A 339 3.28 -1.55 33.25
N TYR A 340 3.04 -2.42 32.28
CA TYR A 340 3.64 -3.75 32.28
C TYR A 340 5.12 -3.69 31.90
N PRO A 341 6.03 -4.10 32.81
CA PRO A 341 7.48 -4.02 32.56
C PRO A 341 8.00 -5.08 31.56
N GLY A 342 7.18 -6.04 31.20
CA GLY A 342 7.54 -7.21 30.39
C GLY A 342 7.21 -8.51 31.13
N TYR A 343 7.46 -9.65 30.45
CA TYR A 343 7.31 -10.96 31.04
C TYR A 343 8.40 -11.20 32.08
N THR A 344 8.02 -11.69 33.25
CA THR A 344 8.91 -12.26 34.25
C THR A 344 8.51 -13.72 34.48
N THR A 345 9.47 -14.58 34.77
CA THR A 345 9.22 -16.02 35.02
C THR A 345 8.11 -16.18 36.03
N GLY A 346 7.08 -17.01 35.65
CA GLY A 346 5.91 -17.25 36.48
C GLY A 346 4.79 -16.21 36.38
N SER A 347 4.95 -15.13 35.58
CA SER A 347 3.84 -14.22 35.33
C SER A 347 2.85 -14.81 34.32
N THR A 348 1.55 -14.48 34.51
CA THR A 348 0.48 -14.92 33.60
C THR A 348 -0.08 -13.77 32.78
N LEU A 349 -0.64 -14.09 31.63
CA LEU A 349 -1.36 -13.16 30.76
C LEU A 349 -2.85 -13.51 30.74
N ALA A 350 -3.68 -12.47 30.75
CA ALA A 350 -5.12 -12.65 30.71
C ALA A 350 -5.59 -13.06 29.31
N SER A 351 -6.64 -13.86 29.23
CA SER A 351 -7.34 -14.08 27.97
C SER A 351 -7.98 -12.77 27.50
N GLY A 352 -7.80 -12.52 26.21
CA GLY A 352 -8.46 -11.41 25.51
C GLY A 352 -9.87 -11.76 25.05
N TRP A 353 -10.48 -10.79 24.38
CA TRP A 353 -11.75 -10.99 23.70
C TRP A 353 -11.63 -12.03 22.60
N LEU A 354 -12.56 -13.01 22.59
CA LEU A 354 -12.77 -13.85 21.43
C LEU A 354 -13.67 -13.09 20.46
N SER A 355 -13.23 -12.87 19.25
CA SER A 355 -13.96 -12.06 18.27
C SER A 355 -14.06 -12.75 16.92
N ARG A 356 -15.24 -12.63 16.29
CA ARG A 356 -15.45 -12.94 14.89
C ARG A 356 -15.92 -11.69 14.16
N TYR A 357 -15.31 -11.43 13.03
CA TYR A 357 -15.66 -10.36 12.11
C TYR A 357 -16.03 -11.00 10.78
N ASP A 358 -17.18 -10.61 10.24
CA ASP A 358 -17.63 -10.96 8.90
C ASP A 358 -17.95 -9.67 8.17
N ASN A 359 -17.33 -9.42 7.03
CA ASN A 359 -17.51 -8.19 6.28
C ASN A 359 -17.56 -8.45 4.79
N ASP A 360 -18.38 -7.68 4.08
CA ASP A 360 -18.36 -7.58 2.63
C ASP A 360 -18.37 -6.12 2.18
N GLU A 361 -17.65 -5.85 1.10
CA GLU A 361 -17.61 -4.54 0.47
C GLU A 361 -17.73 -4.66 -1.05
N LYS A 362 -18.52 -3.78 -1.63
CA LYS A 362 -18.70 -3.61 -3.07
C LYS A 362 -18.34 -2.18 -3.43
N GLN A 363 -17.36 -2.02 -4.30
CA GLN A 363 -16.96 -0.72 -4.80
C GLN A 363 -17.13 -0.66 -6.31
N PHE A 364 -17.79 0.38 -6.78
CA PHE A 364 -17.86 0.75 -8.19
C PHE A 364 -17.19 2.09 -8.39
N THR A 365 -16.28 2.19 -9.36
CA THR A 365 -15.60 3.43 -9.72
C THR A 365 -15.73 3.69 -11.21
N PHE A 366 -16.14 4.90 -11.54
CA PHE A 366 -16.11 5.46 -12.90
C PHE A 366 -15.13 6.63 -12.90
N LYS A 367 -14.13 6.56 -13.77
CA LYS A 367 -13.05 7.56 -13.84
C LYS A 367 -12.84 7.98 -15.29
N ASN A 368 -12.76 9.29 -15.53
CA ASN A 368 -12.48 9.87 -16.82
C ASN A 368 -11.35 10.87 -16.71
N ASN A 369 -10.39 10.81 -17.62
CA ASN A 369 -9.31 11.75 -17.72
C ASN A 369 -9.28 12.33 -19.15
N LEU A 370 -9.12 13.63 -19.25
CA LEU A 370 -8.80 14.31 -20.50
C LEU A 370 -7.53 15.12 -20.27
N ASN A 371 -6.49 14.77 -20.98
CA ASN A 371 -5.20 15.45 -20.94
C ASN A 371 -4.90 16.00 -22.32
N GLY A 372 -4.43 17.23 -22.37
CA GLY A 372 -4.18 17.89 -23.64
C GLY A 372 -3.01 18.85 -23.60
N LYS A 373 -2.51 19.17 -24.79
CA LYS A 373 -1.53 20.21 -25.05
C LYS A 373 -2.14 21.29 -25.90
N PHE A 374 -1.78 22.52 -25.63
CA PHE A 374 -2.21 23.69 -26.41
C PHE A 374 -1.08 24.69 -26.51
N GLU A 375 -1.09 25.43 -27.60
CA GLU A 375 -0.11 26.49 -27.87
C GLU A 375 -0.65 27.83 -27.39
N LEU A 376 0.14 28.56 -26.60
CA LEU A 376 -0.16 29.91 -26.17
C LEU A 376 1.16 30.70 -26.07
N PHE A 377 1.21 31.89 -26.67
CA PHE A 377 2.39 32.74 -26.72
C PHE A 377 3.65 32.04 -27.25
N GLY A 378 3.49 31.17 -28.25
CA GLY A 378 4.58 30.42 -28.87
C GLY A 378 5.20 29.34 -27.98
N LYS A 379 4.51 28.92 -26.92
CA LYS A 379 4.93 27.82 -26.01
C LYS A 379 3.81 26.78 -25.85
N THR A 380 4.21 25.56 -25.73
CA THR A 380 3.29 24.44 -25.46
C THR A 380 2.97 24.36 -23.97
N HIS A 381 1.71 24.38 -23.64
CA HIS A 381 1.16 24.23 -22.30
C HIS A 381 0.34 22.94 -22.20
N GLU A 382 0.07 22.47 -20.97
CA GLU A 382 -0.66 21.24 -20.74
C GLU A 382 -1.88 21.48 -19.84
N ILE A 383 -2.99 20.84 -20.18
CA ILE A 383 -4.19 20.76 -19.35
C ILE A 383 -4.38 19.31 -18.92
N PHE A 384 -4.80 19.11 -17.68
CA PHE A 384 -5.17 17.81 -17.17
C PHE A 384 -6.46 17.90 -16.37
N THR A 385 -7.37 17.01 -16.67
CA THR A 385 -8.67 16.95 -16.00
C THR A 385 -8.99 15.51 -15.60
N GLU A 386 -9.67 15.34 -14.49
CA GLU A 386 -10.15 14.04 -14.05
C GLU A 386 -11.52 14.18 -13.39
N TYR A 387 -12.48 13.38 -13.80
CA TYR A 387 -13.70 13.17 -13.05
C TYR A 387 -13.75 11.75 -12.51
N THR A 388 -14.01 11.62 -11.21
CA THR A 388 -14.14 10.33 -10.55
C THR A 388 -15.47 10.25 -9.79
N LEU A 389 -16.20 9.17 -10.03
CA LEU A 389 -17.36 8.76 -9.21
C LEU A 389 -17.02 7.42 -8.56
N THR A 390 -17.03 7.37 -7.23
CA THR A 390 -16.87 6.13 -6.47
C THR A 390 -18.10 5.89 -5.61
N ARG A 391 -18.66 4.69 -5.68
CA ARG A 391 -19.73 4.23 -4.81
C ARG A 391 -19.28 2.97 -4.07
N THR A 392 -19.29 3.03 -2.76
CA THR A 392 -18.92 1.92 -1.87
C THR A 392 -20.12 1.53 -1.02
N LEU A 393 -20.41 0.23 -1.00
CA LEU A 393 -21.38 -0.40 -0.10
C LEU A 393 -20.63 -1.38 0.77
N ASN A 394 -20.84 -1.30 2.06
CA ASN A 394 -20.09 -2.09 3.01
C ASN A 394 -21.04 -2.60 4.10
N ASN A 395 -20.97 -3.90 4.41
CA ASN A 395 -21.69 -4.52 5.51
C ASN A 395 -20.66 -5.20 6.41
N GLY A 396 -20.82 -5.03 7.71
CA GLY A 396 -19.94 -5.61 8.70
C GLY A 396 -20.72 -6.18 9.87
N LYS A 397 -20.25 -7.30 10.37
CA LYS A 397 -20.75 -7.91 11.60
C LYS A 397 -19.59 -8.23 12.51
N ARG A 398 -19.73 -7.92 13.79
CA ARG A 398 -18.78 -8.33 14.82
C ARG A 398 -19.51 -8.99 15.95
N ARG A 399 -18.99 -10.15 16.37
CA ARG A 399 -19.40 -10.90 17.55
C ARG A 399 -18.22 -10.97 18.51
N GLN A 400 -18.46 -10.68 19.76
CA GLN A 400 -17.39 -10.62 20.75
C GLN A 400 -17.83 -11.30 22.05
N TYR A 401 -16.97 -12.17 22.56
CA TYR A 401 -17.13 -12.85 23.85
C TYR A 401 -16.03 -12.43 24.79
N ASN A 402 -16.35 -12.34 26.07
CA ASN A 402 -15.36 -12.21 27.12
C ASN A 402 -15.11 -13.57 27.74
N TYR A 403 -13.94 -14.13 27.46
CA TYR A 403 -13.48 -15.31 28.17
C TYR A 403 -12.55 -14.86 29.29
N ARG A 404 -12.83 -15.35 30.54
CA ARG A 404 -11.98 -15.03 31.69
C ARG A 404 -11.06 -16.21 31.95
N GLY A 405 -9.78 -16.03 31.78
CA GLY A 405 -8.72 -16.99 32.05
C GLY A 405 -7.38 -16.30 32.13
N SER A 406 -6.42 -16.91 32.78
CA SER A 406 -5.05 -16.42 32.89
C SER A 406 -4.10 -17.61 32.67
N PHE A 407 -3.12 -17.40 31.78
CA PHE A 407 -2.26 -18.46 31.30
C PHE A 407 -0.79 -18.02 31.34
N ASP A 408 0.10 -18.97 31.65
CA ASP A 408 1.54 -18.74 31.50
C ASP A 408 1.90 -18.72 30.01
N PRO A 409 2.43 -17.61 29.47
CA PRO A 409 2.77 -17.50 28.06
C PRO A 409 3.89 -18.45 27.61
N MET A 410 4.72 -18.96 28.54
CA MET A 410 5.80 -19.91 28.23
C MET A 410 5.29 -21.32 27.96
N THR A 411 4.18 -21.71 28.58
CA THR A 411 3.55 -23.03 28.41
C THR A 411 2.31 -22.99 27.52
N PHE A 412 1.94 -21.81 27.05
CA PHE A 412 0.75 -21.56 26.23
C PHE A 412 0.81 -22.27 24.88
N THR A 413 -0.06 -23.24 24.66
CA THR A 413 -0.14 -24.05 23.43
C THR A 413 -1.12 -23.50 22.41
N GLY A 414 -2.04 -22.60 22.84
CA GLY A 414 -3.15 -22.06 22.05
C GLY A 414 -4.37 -22.98 21.95
N SER A 415 -4.36 -24.12 22.68
CA SER A 415 -5.47 -25.06 22.75
C SER A 415 -6.30 -24.91 24.03
N GLU A 416 -5.90 -24.05 24.95
CA GLU A 416 -6.48 -23.84 26.27
C GLU A 416 -7.93 -23.33 26.20
N VAL A 417 -8.28 -22.66 25.09
CA VAL A 417 -9.64 -22.19 24.86
C VAL A 417 -10.11 -22.70 23.49
N ALA A 418 -11.17 -23.47 23.48
CA ALA A 418 -11.77 -23.96 22.25
C ALA A 418 -12.44 -22.84 21.45
N GLU A 419 -12.52 -23.00 20.13
CA GLU A 419 -13.37 -22.15 19.30
C GLU A 419 -14.83 -22.33 19.75
N PRO A 420 -15.63 -21.26 19.89
CA PRO A 420 -17.06 -21.36 20.15
C PRO A 420 -17.73 -22.29 19.15
N ALA A 421 -18.50 -23.27 19.62
CA ALA A 421 -19.19 -24.26 18.76
C ALA A 421 -20.13 -23.58 17.76
N SER A 422 -20.77 -22.47 18.19
CA SER A 422 -21.52 -21.58 17.33
C SER A 422 -21.26 -20.13 17.73
N TRP A 423 -20.83 -19.32 16.79
CA TRP A 423 -20.66 -17.88 16.98
C TRP A 423 -22.00 -17.13 17.04
N ASP A 424 -23.11 -17.77 16.73
CA ASP A 424 -24.45 -17.18 16.73
C ASP A 424 -25.29 -17.60 17.95
N ALA A 425 -24.89 -18.67 18.67
CA ALA A 425 -25.66 -19.25 19.74
C ALA A 425 -25.20 -18.90 21.17
N VAL A 426 -24.03 -18.33 21.34
CA VAL A 426 -23.48 -17.99 22.67
C VAL A 426 -23.99 -16.60 23.08
N PRO A 427 -24.28 -16.35 24.37
CA PRO A 427 -24.63 -15.03 24.86
C PRO A 427 -23.46 -14.07 24.58
N TYR A 428 -23.65 -13.16 23.66
CA TYR A 428 -22.64 -12.13 23.34
C TYR A 428 -22.49 -11.17 24.49
N GLN A 429 -21.28 -10.72 24.74
CA GLN A 429 -21.11 -9.48 25.49
C GLN A 429 -21.37 -8.27 24.59
N MET A 430 -21.06 -8.39 23.33
CA MET A 430 -21.28 -7.35 22.34
C MET A 430 -21.41 -7.95 20.95
N TYR A 431 -22.44 -7.56 20.25
CA TYR A 431 -22.64 -7.82 18.85
C TYR A 431 -23.06 -6.52 18.18
N TRP A 432 -22.49 -6.22 17.04
CA TRP A 432 -22.97 -5.12 16.22
C TRP A 432 -22.98 -5.44 14.74
N GLU A 433 -23.92 -4.88 14.04
CA GLU A 433 -24.00 -4.87 12.59
C GLU A 433 -23.80 -3.43 12.10
N THR A 434 -23.01 -3.27 11.04
CA THR A 434 -22.83 -1.99 10.37
C THR A 434 -23.21 -2.12 8.91
N LYS A 435 -23.92 -1.13 8.41
CA LYS A 435 -24.21 -0.97 6.98
C LYS A 435 -23.76 0.42 6.58
N SER A 436 -22.97 0.54 5.56
CA SER A 436 -22.55 1.84 5.08
C SER A 436 -22.64 1.96 3.57
N LYS A 437 -23.06 3.15 3.15
CA LYS A 437 -23.09 3.56 1.75
C LYS A 437 -22.35 4.87 1.62
N LYS A 438 -21.29 4.88 0.83
CA LYS A 438 -20.51 6.09 0.53
C LYS A 438 -20.58 6.36 -0.98
N THR A 439 -20.88 7.59 -1.35
CA THR A 439 -20.80 8.08 -2.73
C THR A 439 -19.91 9.30 -2.75
N ALA A 440 -18.87 9.25 -3.54
CA ALA A 440 -17.89 10.33 -3.69
C ALA A 440 -17.78 10.75 -5.15
N HIS A 441 -17.98 12.03 -5.41
CA HIS A 441 -17.71 12.69 -6.68
C HIS A 441 -16.46 13.54 -6.51
N ALA A 442 -15.58 13.52 -7.47
CA ALA A 442 -14.42 14.39 -7.52
C ALA A 442 -14.18 14.89 -8.93
N LEU A 443 -13.90 16.19 -9.05
CA LEU A 443 -13.52 16.84 -10.31
C LEU A 443 -12.18 17.54 -10.10
N LEU A 444 -11.16 17.08 -10.81
CA LEU A 444 -9.84 17.71 -10.89
C LEU A 444 -9.76 18.55 -12.16
N LEU A 445 -9.30 19.77 -12.00
CA LEU A 445 -8.93 20.66 -13.08
C LEU A 445 -7.53 21.20 -12.81
N GLY A 446 -6.64 21.11 -13.78
CA GLY A 446 -5.27 21.59 -13.64
C GLY A 446 -4.62 22.01 -14.95
N LEU A 447 -3.68 22.91 -14.83
CA LEU A 447 -2.87 23.48 -15.91
C LEU A 447 -1.40 23.34 -15.55
N ARG A 448 -0.58 23.00 -16.54
CA ARG A 448 0.87 23.17 -16.50
C ARG A 448 1.26 24.17 -17.57
N LEU A 449 1.62 25.37 -17.14
CA LEU A 449 2.05 26.46 -17.98
C LEU A 449 3.57 26.47 -18.09
N ASN A 450 4.09 26.66 -19.28
CA ASN A 450 5.51 26.74 -19.58
C ASN A 450 5.81 28.14 -20.18
N PRO A 451 5.86 29.22 -19.36
CA PRO A 451 6.08 30.56 -19.86
C PRO A 451 7.44 30.75 -20.57
N THR A 452 8.44 29.98 -20.13
CA THR A 452 9.75 29.88 -20.76
C THR A 452 10.19 28.41 -20.83
N ASP A 453 11.32 28.15 -21.51
CA ASP A 453 11.88 26.78 -21.56
C ASP A 453 12.42 26.30 -20.22
N LYS A 454 12.59 27.19 -19.24
CA LYS A 454 13.12 26.90 -17.91
C LYS A 454 12.09 27.01 -16.80
N LEU A 455 11.00 27.73 -17.01
CA LEU A 455 10.00 28.01 -15.99
C LEU A 455 8.72 27.22 -16.27
N HIS A 456 8.30 26.42 -15.33
CA HIS A 456 7.08 25.62 -15.39
C HIS A 456 6.23 25.92 -14.16
N ILE A 457 4.98 26.31 -14.38
CA ILE A 457 4.01 26.64 -13.33
C ILE A 457 2.88 25.64 -13.42
N MET A 458 2.58 24.96 -12.31
CA MET A 458 1.47 24.04 -12.23
C MET A 458 0.45 24.58 -11.23
N ALA A 459 -0.79 24.72 -11.66
CA ALA A 459 -1.89 25.15 -10.82
C ALA A 459 -3.11 24.27 -11.06
N GLY A 460 -3.82 23.92 -10.00
CA GLY A 460 -5.02 23.11 -10.12
C GLY A 460 -5.83 23.07 -8.85
N THR A 461 -6.99 22.49 -8.95
CA THR A 461 -7.87 22.26 -7.81
C THR A 461 -8.67 20.98 -8.02
N ARG A 462 -8.96 20.29 -6.93
CA ARG A 462 -9.89 19.15 -6.90
C ARG A 462 -11.10 19.53 -6.08
N TRP A 463 -12.26 19.56 -6.72
CA TRP A 463 -13.54 19.61 -6.04
C TRP A 463 -13.94 18.20 -5.60
N ASN A 464 -14.35 18.06 -4.35
CA ASN A 464 -14.81 16.80 -3.76
C ASN A 464 -16.19 16.97 -3.15
N HIS A 465 -17.07 16.03 -3.42
CA HIS A 465 -18.40 15.94 -2.82
C HIS A 465 -18.62 14.50 -2.34
N ILE A 466 -18.65 14.31 -1.03
CA ILE A 466 -18.75 13.00 -0.38
C ILE A 466 -20.06 12.96 0.40
N LYS A 467 -20.88 11.94 0.11
CA LYS A 467 -22.05 11.58 0.91
C LYS A 467 -21.81 10.21 1.52
N SER A 468 -22.06 10.09 2.81
CA SER A 468 -21.94 8.83 3.55
C SER A 468 -23.19 8.64 4.40
N HIS A 469 -23.70 7.41 4.37
CA HIS A 469 -24.81 6.96 5.19
C HIS A 469 -24.31 5.72 5.96
N TYR A 470 -24.35 5.77 7.28
CA TYR A 470 -23.95 4.68 8.16
C TYR A 470 -25.10 4.33 9.06
N VAL A 471 -25.35 3.03 9.21
CA VAL A 471 -26.26 2.47 10.20
C VAL A 471 -25.43 1.50 11.04
N THR A 472 -25.50 1.63 12.35
CA THR A 472 -24.90 0.69 13.29
C THR A 472 -25.94 0.26 14.28
N ASP A 473 -26.23 -1.04 14.28
CA ASP A 473 -27.17 -1.68 15.21
C ASP A 473 -26.32 -2.40 16.27
N TYR A 474 -26.51 -2.07 17.54
CA TYR A 474 -25.83 -2.67 18.68
C TYR A 474 -26.74 -3.65 19.38
N PHE A 475 -26.21 -4.80 19.72
CA PHE A 475 -26.92 -5.85 20.44
C PHE A 475 -26.08 -6.27 21.65
N TYR A 476 -26.66 -6.22 22.83
CA TYR A 476 -26.04 -6.64 24.07
C TYR A 476 -26.73 -7.86 24.65
N THR A 477 -26.06 -8.59 25.54
CA THR A 477 -26.64 -9.75 26.23
C THR A 477 -27.87 -9.34 27.03
N ALA A 478 -28.87 -10.19 27.10
CA ALA A 478 -30.06 -9.97 27.91
C ALA A 478 -29.65 -9.65 29.37
N GLY A 479 -30.04 -8.47 29.87
CA GLY A 479 -29.66 -7.97 31.20
C GLY A 479 -28.58 -6.90 31.22
N SER A 480 -27.87 -6.62 30.11
CA SER A 480 -27.09 -5.41 29.96
C SER A 480 -28.02 -4.26 29.49
N VAL A 481 -27.92 -3.11 30.12
CA VAL A 481 -28.63 -1.91 29.65
C VAL A 481 -28.01 -1.51 28.32
N ASP A 482 -28.81 -1.50 27.26
CA ASP A 482 -28.40 -0.92 25.99
C ASP A 482 -28.35 0.60 26.18
N ASN A 483 -27.17 1.13 26.43
CA ASN A 483 -26.94 2.57 26.58
C ASN A 483 -26.54 3.23 25.27
N ASP A 484 -26.33 2.47 24.20
CA ASP A 484 -26.01 2.96 22.87
C ASP A 484 -27.18 2.65 21.91
N PRO A 485 -28.06 3.63 21.65
CA PRO A 485 -29.12 3.46 20.67
C PRO A 485 -28.51 3.21 19.28
N ASP A 486 -29.23 2.45 18.47
CA ASP A 486 -28.92 2.28 17.05
C ASP A 486 -28.58 3.62 16.44
N SER A 487 -27.43 3.73 15.82
CA SER A 487 -26.95 5.01 15.30
C SER A 487 -27.11 5.07 13.80
N VAL A 488 -27.84 6.08 13.35
CA VAL A 488 -27.91 6.45 11.93
C VAL A 488 -27.11 7.74 11.74
N THR A 489 -26.15 7.68 10.82
CA THR A 489 -25.27 8.80 10.53
C THR A 489 -25.37 9.16 9.05
N ASP A 490 -25.93 10.33 8.76
CA ASP A 490 -25.90 10.93 7.44
C ASP A 490 -24.91 12.07 7.39
N ARG A 491 -24.02 12.02 6.40
CA ARG A 491 -22.96 12.99 6.27
C ARG A 491 -22.77 13.45 4.85
N LYS A 492 -22.64 14.75 4.69
CA LYS A 492 -22.29 15.40 3.43
C LYS A 492 -21.07 16.30 3.66
N THR A 493 -20.04 16.13 2.85
CA THR A 493 -18.86 16.98 2.87
C THR A 493 -18.56 17.46 1.47
N MET A 494 -18.30 18.75 1.30
CA MET A 494 -17.88 19.35 0.05
C MET A 494 -16.65 20.22 0.30
N ARG A 495 -15.59 20.04 -0.51
CA ARG A 495 -14.34 20.75 -0.36
C ARG A 495 -13.62 20.92 -1.70
N PHE A 496 -12.88 22.03 -1.80
CA PHE A 496 -11.88 22.29 -2.83
C PHE A 496 -10.50 22.09 -2.24
N ASN A 497 -9.65 21.38 -2.98
CA ASN A 497 -8.26 21.14 -2.62
C ASN A 497 -7.37 21.84 -3.65
N PRO A 498 -6.90 23.07 -3.38
CA PRO A 498 -5.99 23.75 -4.27
C PRO A 498 -4.59 23.11 -4.25
N TYR A 499 -3.93 23.23 -5.39
CA TYR A 499 -2.54 22.86 -5.62
C TYR A 499 -1.85 23.95 -6.44
N PHE A 500 -0.62 24.26 -6.07
CA PHE A 500 0.21 25.19 -6.81
C PHE A 500 1.67 24.73 -6.73
N ALA A 501 2.38 24.78 -7.86
CA ALA A 501 3.81 24.50 -7.89
C ALA A 501 4.52 25.33 -8.95
N VAL A 502 5.77 25.63 -8.68
CA VAL A 502 6.70 26.27 -9.62
C VAL A 502 7.93 25.38 -9.71
N THR A 503 8.37 25.10 -10.92
CA THR A 503 9.62 24.40 -11.20
C THR A 503 10.48 25.29 -12.10
N TYR A 504 11.75 25.43 -11.74
CA TYR A 504 12.72 26.18 -12.53
C TYR A 504 13.91 25.28 -12.88
N ASP A 505 14.13 25.08 -14.18
CA ASP A 505 15.25 24.31 -14.71
C ASP A 505 16.53 25.13 -14.66
N LEU A 506 17.41 24.79 -13.71
CA LEU A 506 18.76 25.38 -13.63
C LEU A 506 19.59 24.98 -14.83
N THR A 507 19.53 23.70 -15.18
CA THR A 507 20.12 23.07 -16.36
C THR A 507 19.13 22.06 -16.94
N PRO A 508 19.36 21.49 -18.13
CA PRO A 508 18.52 20.41 -18.65
C PRO A 508 18.42 19.19 -17.71
N GLN A 509 19.43 18.99 -16.83
CA GLN A 509 19.50 17.88 -15.90
C GLN A 509 19.00 18.21 -14.48
N GLN A 510 18.88 19.49 -14.11
CA GLN A 510 18.63 19.92 -12.74
C GLN A 510 17.49 20.92 -12.64
N SER A 511 16.63 20.75 -11.68
CA SER A 511 15.50 21.65 -11.39
C SER A 511 15.42 21.99 -9.92
N LEU A 512 15.00 23.22 -9.62
CA LEU A 512 14.47 23.63 -8.32
C LEU A 512 12.94 23.64 -8.41
N TYR A 513 12.27 23.30 -7.32
CA TYR A 513 10.82 23.45 -7.25
C TYR A 513 10.35 23.93 -5.88
N ALA A 514 9.20 24.56 -5.88
CA ALA A 514 8.42 24.84 -4.69
C ALA A 514 6.97 24.45 -4.95
N SER A 515 6.30 23.84 -3.98
CA SER A 515 4.91 23.43 -4.11
C SER A 515 4.10 23.61 -2.83
N TYR A 516 2.82 23.85 -3.05
CA TYR A 516 1.76 23.86 -2.04
C TYR A 516 0.70 22.84 -2.42
N THR A 517 0.35 21.95 -1.50
CA THR A 517 -0.70 20.94 -1.71
C THR A 517 -1.58 20.87 -0.48
N SER A 518 -2.88 20.89 -0.67
CA SER A 518 -3.84 20.70 0.41
C SER A 518 -4.53 19.34 0.33
N ILE A 519 -5.02 18.87 1.46
CA ILE A 519 -5.87 17.69 1.59
C ILE A 519 -6.83 17.88 2.77
N PHE A 520 -7.94 17.15 2.77
CA PHE A 520 -8.85 17.13 3.91
C PHE A 520 -9.25 15.70 4.27
N LYS A 521 -9.72 15.54 5.50
CA LYS A 521 -10.30 14.29 5.99
C LYS A 521 -11.61 14.59 6.71
N PRO A 522 -12.75 14.01 6.27
CA PRO A 522 -14.01 14.19 6.98
C PRO A 522 -13.87 13.75 8.43
N ASN A 523 -14.35 14.56 9.36
CA ASN A 523 -14.30 14.25 10.79
C ASN A 523 -15.50 13.39 11.18
N SER A 524 -15.31 12.31 11.95
CA SER A 524 -16.39 11.42 12.38
C SER A 524 -16.90 11.72 13.79
N ASN A 525 -16.32 12.72 14.46
CA ASN A 525 -16.64 13.08 15.81
C ASN A 525 -17.67 14.21 15.86
N GLN A 526 -18.47 14.26 16.93
CA GLN A 526 -19.50 15.25 17.14
C GLN A 526 -19.15 16.19 18.28
N ASP A 527 -19.57 17.45 18.14
CA ASP A 527 -19.48 18.47 19.18
C ASP A 527 -20.52 18.25 20.29
N ARG A 528 -20.59 19.18 21.24
CA ARG A 528 -21.58 19.22 22.33
C ARG A 528 -23.03 19.19 21.80
N ASN A 529 -23.30 19.79 20.65
CA ASN A 529 -24.63 19.90 20.05
C ASN A 529 -24.93 18.71 19.10
N LYS A 530 -24.13 17.62 19.13
CA LYS A 530 -24.23 16.46 18.25
C LYS A 530 -24.05 16.80 16.75
N GLN A 531 -23.44 17.95 16.45
CA GLN A 531 -23.08 18.32 15.10
C GLN A 531 -21.70 17.74 14.76
N TYR A 532 -21.52 17.24 13.52
CA TYR A 532 -20.21 16.77 13.09
C TYR A 532 -19.23 17.91 13.01
N LEU A 533 -18.04 17.68 13.55
CA LEU A 533 -16.95 18.65 13.47
C LEU A 533 -16.57 18.93 12.03
N ASP A 534 -16.08 20.14 11.79
CA ASP A 534 -15.46 20.48 10.52
C ASP A 534 -14.37 19.46 10.12
N PRO A 535 -14.20 19.19 8.82
CA PRO A 535 -13.17 18.31 8.36
C PRO A 535 -11.79 18.72 8.88
N VAL A 536 -10.98 17.72 9.23
CA VAL A 536 -9.55 17.91 9.42
C VAL A 536 -8.96 18.38 8.10
N VAL A 537 -8.19 19.45 8.10
CA VAL A 537 -7.52 19.98 6.91
C VAL A 537 -6.02 19.88 7.06
N GLY A 538 -5.34 19.57 5.96
CA GLY A 538 -3.88 19.48 5.90
C GLY A 538 -3.32 20.27 4.73
N ALA A 539 -2.16 20.89 4.95
CA ALA A 539 -1.39 21.57 3.92
C ALA A 539 0.07 21.12 3.98
N ASN A 540 0.66 20.88 2.83
CA ASN A 540 2.06 20.54 2.65
C ASN A 540 2.74 21.63 1.81
N TYR A 541 3.76 22.24 2.38
CA TYR A 541 4.70 23.11 1.68
C TYR A 541 5.98 22.34 1.45
N GLU A 542 6.49 22.38 0.24
CA GLU A 542 7.70 21.65 -0.12
C GLU A 542 8.57 22.49 -1.03
N ILE A 543 9.88 22.53 -0.75
CA ILE A 543 10.91 23.14 -1.59
C ILE A 543 11.96 22.07 -1.82
N GLY A 544 12.37 21.86 -3.06
CA GLY A 544 13.36 20.84 -3.35
C GLY A 544 14.16 21.08 -4.60
N TRP A 545 15.20 20.26 -4.71
CA TRP A 545 16.07 20.15 -5.85
C TRP A 545 15.97 18.72 -6.42
N LYS A 546 15.97 18.60 -7.74
CA LYS A 546 15.93 17.34 -8.46
C LYS A 546 16.94 17.30 -9.59
N GLY A 547 17.55 16.14 -9.78
CA GLY A 547 18.50 15.88 -10.85
C GLY A 547 18.13 14.61 -11.62
N GLU A 548 18.35 14.66 -12.95
CA GLU A 548 18.18 13.54 -13.87
C GLU A 548 19.46 13.39 -14.70
N TRP A 549 20.19 12.31 -14.46
CA TRP A 549 21.57 12.14 -14.92
C TRP A 549 21.72 10.91 -15.82
N LEU A 550 22.88 10.79 -16.49
CA LEU A 550 23.25 9.61 -17.26
C LEU A 550 22.18 9.20 -18.28
N ASN A 551 21.69 10.16 -19.06
CA ASN A 551 20.61 9.98 -20.02
C ASN A 551 19.35 9.39 -19.38
N ARG A 552 18.90 9.99 -18.26
CA ARG A 552 17.71 9.60 -17.50
C ARG A 552 17.79 8.24 -16.79
N LYS A 553 19.00 7.69 -16.64
CA LYS A 553 19.21 6.41 -15.94
C LYS A 553 19.41 6.56 -14.44
N LEU A 554 19.65 7.78 -13.95
CA LEU A 554 19.86 8.06 -12.53
C LEU A 554 19.06 9.32 -12.14
N ASN A 555 18.24 9.21 -11.10
CA ASN A 555 17.50 10.30 -10.49
C ASN A 555 18.05 10.60 -9.09
N THR A 556 18.10 11.89 -8.78
CA THR A 556 18.45 12.40 -7.44
C THR A 556 17.43 13.43 -7.00
N SER A 557 17.14 13.51 -5.72
CA SER A 557 16.27 14.53 -5.15
C SER A 557 16.65 14.88 -3.72
N VAL A 558 16.44 16.14 -3.34
CA VAL A 558 16.47 16.62 -1.97
C VAL A 558 15.27 17.53 -1.77
N ALA A 559 14.50 17.31 -0.72
CA ALA A 559 13.31 18.09 -0.41
C ALA A 559 13.28 18.50 1.07
N LEU A 560 12.88 19.74 1.31
CA LEU A 560 12.48 20.26 2.61
C LEU A 560 10.95 20.30 2.62
N PHE A 561 10.32 19.75 3.64
CA PHE A 561 8.87 19.74 3.78
C PHE A 561 8.41 20.34 5.08
N ASP A 562 7.22 20.94 5.05
CA ASP A 562 6.51 21.48 6.20
C ASP A 562 5.02 21.17 6.02
N ILE A 563 4.49 20.31 6.89
CA ILE A 563 3.10 19.87 6.88
C ILE A 563 2.42 20.34 8.13
N GLU A 564 1.33 21.08 7.98
CA GLU A 564 0.42 21.41 9.07
C GLU A 564 -0.91 20.68 8.91
N GLN A 565 -1.51 20.26 10.01
CA GLN A 565 -2.85 19.70 10.04
C GLN A 565 -3.63 20.35 11.19
N ASP A 566 -4.78 20.91 10.82
CA ASP A 566 -5.70 21.63 11.68
C ASP A 566 -7.03 20.88 11.86
N ASN A 567 -7.86 21.33 12.80
CA ASN A 567 -9.19 20.78 13.10
C ASN A 567 -9.15 19.30 13.53
N ARG A 568 -8.07 18.85 14.16
CA ARG A 568 -8.03 17.52 14.75
C ARG A 568 -9.00 17.48 15.93
N ALA A 569 -9.82 16.43 15.97
CA ALA A 569 -10.78 16.24 17.06
C ALA A 569 -10.04 15.96 18.37
N VAL A 570 -10.25 16.79 19.36
CA VAL A 570 -9.77 16.63 20.74
C VAL A 570 -10.98 16.39 21.63
N GLN A 571 -10.92 15.35 22.45
CA GLN A 571 -12.00 15.00 23.36
C GLN A 571 -11.94 15.88 24.63
N VAL A 572 -13.03 16.53 24.96
CA VAL A 572 -13.20 17.42 26.09
C VAL A 572 -14.26 16.84 27.03
N TYR A 573 -14.03 16.91 28.35
CA TYR A 573 -14.99 16.49 29.36
C TYR A 573 -15.76 17.70 29.87
N ASP A 574 -17.09 17.67 29.71
CA ASP A 574 -17.98 18.64 30.30
C ASP A 574 -18.27 18.26 31.76
N THR A 575 -17.77 19.05 32.68
CA THR A 575 -17.94 18.82 34.13
C THR A 575 -19.37 19.10 34.61
N ALA A 576 -20.10 19.97 33.93
CA ALA A 576 -21.47 20.31 34.26
C ALA A 576 -22.47 19.21 33.81
N GLU A 577 -22.31 18.72 32.60
CA GLU A 577 -23.17 17.66 32.04
C GLU A 577 -22.62 16.24 32.33
N GLN A 578 -21.38 16.11 32.85
CA GLN A 578 -20.66 14.85 33.09
C GLN A 578 -20.55 13.99 31.81
N LYS A 579 -20.36 14.63 30.63
CA LYS A 579 -20.32 13.99 29.34
C LYS A 579 -19.06 14.37 28.57
N TRP A 580 -18.64 13.47 27.71
CA TRP A 580 -17.56 13.69 26.76
C TRP A 580 -18.11 14.17 25.41
N TYR A 581 -17.51 15.20 24.84
CA TYR A 581 -17.75 15.67 23.48
C TYR A 581 -16.43 15.99 22.78
N TRP A 582 -16.45 16.40 21.53
CA TRP A 582 -15.25 16.66 20.76
C TRP A 582 -15.21 18.11 20.28
N GLU A 583 -13.99 18.66 20.20
CA GLU A 583 -13.73 19.99 19.64
C GLU A 583 -12.67 19.90 18.54
N PRO A 584 -12.78 20.71 17.44
CA PRO A 584 -11.83 20.70 16.32
C PRO A 584 -10.63 21.63 16.58
N VAL A 585 -10.04 21.55 17.76
CA VAL A 585 -8.97 22.46 18.22
C VAL A 585 -7.56 21.89 18.13
N GLY A 586 -7.44 20.60 17.77
CA GLY A 586 -6.15 19.96 17.66
C GLY A 586 -5.37 20.45 16.44
N LYS A 587 -4.11 20.85 16.66
CA LYS A 587 -3.18 21.30 15.63
C LYS A 587 -1.84 20.61 15.75
N VAL A 588 -1.33 20.08 14.64
CA VAL A 588 -0.04 19.41 14.59
C VAL A 588 0.78 19.88 13.38
N ARG A 589 2.11 19.75 13.50
CA ARG A 589 3.04 20.09 12.43
C ARG A 589 4.12 19.04 12.30
N SER A 590 4.50 18.74 11.07
CA SER A 590 5.63 17.87 10.76
C SER A 590 6.56 18.55 9.77
N ARG A 591 7.85 18.59 10.09
CA ARG A 591 8.90 19.20 9.27
C ARG A 591 10.05 18.22 9.09
N GLY A 592 10.72 18.33 7.95
CA GLY A 592 11.87 17.48 7.74
C GLY A 592 12.59 17.68 6.44
N ILE A 593 13.50 16.73 6.21
CA ILE A 593 14.34 16.66 5.01
C ILE A 593 14.23 15.24 4.47
N GLU A 594 14.10 15.12 3.17
CA GLU A 594 14.19 13.86 2.45
C GLU A 594 15.24 13.98 1.34
N ALA A 595 16.05 12.96 1.18
CA ALA A 595 17.01 12.84 0.09
C ALA A 595 16.89 11.45 -0.53
N GLU A 596 16.95 11.37 -1.85
CA GLU A 596 16.87 10.08 -2.56
C GLU A 596 17.76 10.09 -3.80
N ILE A 597 18.40 8.93 -4.04
CA ILE A 597 19.08 8.61 -5.29
C ILE A 597 18.58 7.24 -5.75
N SER A 598 18.21 7.12 -7.02
CA SER A 598 17.69 5.89 -7.60
C SER A 598 18.06 5.76 -9.08
N GLY A 599 18.55 4.58 -9.47
CA GLY A 599 18.88 4.29 -10.87
C GLY A 599 20.16 3.52 -11.06
N ASN A 600 20.75 3.70 -12.23
CA ASN A 600 21.96 3.03 -12.68
C ASN A 600 23.15 4.03 -12.65
N LEU A 601 24.15 3.76 -11.82
CA LEU A 601 25.41 4.53 -11.80
C LEU A 601 26.27 4.19 -13.02
N THR A 602 26.28 2.92 -13.40
CA THR A 602 26.88 2.41 -14.63
C THR A 602 25.96 1.37 -15.26
N ALA A 603 26.33 0.76 -16.38
CA ALA A 603 25.58 -0.35 -16.97
C ALA A 603 25.44 -1.53 -16.00
N ASP A 604 26.45 -1.74 -15.15
CA ASP A 604 26.55 -2.88 -14.24
C ASP A 604 26.19 -2.55 -12.79
N TRP A 605 26.15 -1.28 -12.41
CA TRP A 605 25.98 -0.85 -11.02
C TRP A 605 24.68 -0.05 -10.84
N LYS A 606 23.78 -0.56 -10.02
CA LYS A 606 22.51 0.06 -9.66
C LYS A 606 22.51 0.45 -8.19
N ILE A 607 21.84 1.55 -7.88
CA ILE A 607 21.69 2.07 -6.52
C ILE A 607 20.27 2.59 -6.28
N PHE A 608 19.79 2.33 -5.09
CA PHE A 608 18.69 3.05 -4.44
C PHE A 608 19.15 3.44 -3.05
N ALA A 609 19.10 4.71 -2.71
CA ALA A 609 19.34 5.18 -1.36
C ALA A 609 18.37 6.32 -1.02
N GLY A 610 17.76 6.24 0.15
CA GLY A 610 16.85 7.23 0.67
C GLY A 610 17.11 7.52 2.15
N TYR A 611 17.15 8.80 2.49
CA TYR A 611 17.25 9.28 3.86
C TYR A 611 16.10 10.22 4.18
N THR A 612 15.57 10.10 5.40
CA THR A 612 14.51 10.96 5.91
C THR A 612 14.83 11.40 7.33
N LEU A 613 14.76 12.69 7.56
CA LEU A 613 14.68 13.33 8.88
C LEU A 613 13.27 13.88 9.05
N ASN A 614 12.56 13.46 10.10
CA ASN A 614 11.19 13.88 10.39
C ASN A 614 11.05 14.36 11.84
N ASN A 615 10.49 15.55 12.04
CA ASN A 615 10.22 16.12 13.34
C ASN A 615 8.74 16.55 13.44
N SER A 616 7.98 15.82 14.23
CA SER A 616 6.52 15.98 14.38
C SER A 616 6.17 16.54 15.76
N LYS A 617 5.34 17.59 15.85
CA LYS A 617 4.99 18.26 17.11
C LYS A 617 3.51 18.62 17.17
N TYR A 618 2.94 18.52 18.38
CA TYR A 618 1.70 19.22 18.70
C TYR A 618 1.96 20.73 18.75
N LEU A 619 1.16 21.50 18.05
CA LEU A 619 1.19 22.97 18.12
C LEU A 619 0.25 23.50 19.22
N GLU A 620 -0.77 22.73 19.57
CA GLU A 620 -1.68 22.98 20.70
C GLU A 620 -1.61 21.81 21.68
N ALA A 621 -1.87 22.10 22.97
CA ALA A 621 -1.90 21.06 23.99
C ALA A 621 -3.13 20.16 23.86
N GLU A 622 -2.99 18.86 24.10
CA GLU A 622 -4.11 17.90 24.14
C GLU A 622 -4.44 17.56 25.60
N ALA A 623 -5.49 18.17 26.12
CA ALA A 623 -5.83 18.10 27.54
C ALA A 623 -6.12 16.69 28.05
N ARG A 624 -6.88 15.88 27.29
CA ARG A 624 -7.25 14.51 27.70
C ARG A 624 -6.06 13.60 27.92
N ARG A 625 -5.02 13.73 27.10
CA ARG A 625 -3.80 12.90 27.20
C ARG A 625 -2.70 13.57 27.99
N ASN A 626 -2.99 14.71 28.58
CA ASN A 626 -1.98 15.54 29.26
C ASN A 626 -0.71 15.70 28.41
N THR A 627 -0.93 16.04 27.12
CA THR A 627 0.15 16.15 26.13
C THR A 627 0.47 17.63 25.92
N PRO A 628 1.61 18.13 26.41
CA PRO A 628 1.98 19.53 26.26
C PRO A 628 2.25 19.91 24.80
N LYS A 629 2.02 21.16 24.43
CA LYS A 629 2.52 21.77 23.22
C LYS A 629 4.02 21.48 23.03
N GLY A 630 4.43 21.21 21.79
CA GLY A 630 5.82 20.87 21.46
C GLY A 630 6.15 19.37 21.60
N THR A 631 5.29 18.58 22.21
CA THR A 631 5.47 17.12 22.30
C THR A 631 5.33 16.48 20.91
N ASN A 632 6.11 15.44 20.64
CA ASN A 632 6.01 14.69 19.40
C ASN A 632 4.65 13.96 19.33
N PHE A 633 3.83 14.26 18.30
CA PHE A 633 2.52 13.63 18.11
C PHE A 633 2.62 12.24 17.43
N SER A 634 3.70 11.96 16.75
CA SER A 634 3.93 10.71 16.00
C SER A 634 5.16 9.96 16.53
N ARG A 635 5.18 9.67 17.84
CA ARG A 635 6.32 9.03 18.54
C ARG A 635 6.69 7.66 17.96
N HIS A 636 5.75 7.00 17.30
CA HIS A 636 5.94 5.72 16.64
C HIS A 636 6.55 5.84 15.22
N THR A 637 6.67 7.05 14.68
CA THR A 637 7.44 7.33 13.47
C THR A 637 8.89 7.62 13.86
N PRO A 638 9.88 6.89 13.30
CA PRO A 638 11.29 7.20 13.52
C PRO A 638 11.63 8.61 13.07
N GLN A 639 12.48 9.31 13.85
CA GLN A 639 12.97 10.63 13.45
C GLN A 639 13.94 10.55 12.28
N HIS A 640 14.80 9.54 12.27
CA HIS A 640 15.77 9.27 11.20
C HIS A 640 15.48 7.92 10.59
N MET A 641 15.43 7.86 9.27
CA MET A 641 15.30 6.63 8.50
C MET A 641 16.30 6.63 7.35
N LEU A 642 16.98 5.51 7.15
CA LEU A 642 17.85 5.25 6.02
C LEU A 642 17.39 3.97 5.33
N ARG A 643 17.27 4.01 4.02
CA ARG A 643 17.04 2.86 3.14
C ARG A 643 18.09 2.88 2.06
N LEU A 644 18.86 1.83 1.95
CA LEU A 644 19.89 1.69 0.92
C LEU A 644 19.84 0.28 0.37
N TYR A 645 19.88 0.17 -0.94
CA TYR A 645 20.10 -1.09 -1.63
C TYR A 645 20.91 -0.83 -2.90
N THR A 646 21.88 -1.68 -3.17
CA THR A 646 22.71 -1.60 -4.36
C THR A 646 22.97 -2.98 -4.94
N SER A 647 23.15 -3.07 -6.25
CA SER A 647 23.52 -4.31 -6.94
C SER A 647 24.56 -4.04 -8.01
N TYR A 648 25.47 -5.01 -8.16
CA TYR A 648 26.60 -4.93 -9.08
C TYR A 648 26.74 -6.23 -9.86
N ASN A 649 26.77 -6.13 -11.20
CA ASN A 649 27.10 -7.25 -12.08
C ASN A 649 28.60 -7.45 -12.10
N LEU A 650 29.07 -8.62 -11.69
CA LEU A 650 30.48 -8.90 -11.62
C LEU A 650 31.10 -9.02 -13.03
N PRO A 651 32.28 -8.43 -13.31
CA PRO A 651 32.84 -8.34 -14.66
C PRO A 651 33.45 -9.65 -15.19
N PHE A 652 33.46 -10.70 -14.38
CA PHE A 652 33.96 -12.02 -14.75
C PHE A 652 32.85 -13.03 -15.04
N ALA A 653 33.20 -14.21 -15.56
CA ALA A 653 32.28 -15.30 -15.92
C ALA A 653 31.11 -14.81 -16.80
N ASP A 654 31.40 -14.06 -17.85
CA ASP A 654 30.47 -13.48 -18.82
C ASP A 654 29.37 -12.62 -18.15
N ARG A 655 29.67 -11.97 -17.03
CA ARG A 655 28.71 -11.17 -16.22
C ARG A 655 27.49 -11.96 -15.73
N LYS A 656 27.63 -13.27 -15.57
CA LYS A 656 26.55 -14.15 -15.10
C LYS A 656 26.25 -14.00 -13.61
N TRP A 657 27.09 -13.31 -12.86
CA TRP A 657 26.93 -13.13 -11.43
C TRP A 657 26.57 -11.69 -11.10
N THR A 658 25.54 -11.52 -10.27
CA THR A 658 25.17 -10.24 -9.68
C THR A 658 25.19 -10.38 -8.17
N ILE A 659 25.86 -9.47 -7.49
CA ILE A 659 25.79 -9.34 -6.03
C ILE A 659 24.98 -8.11 -5.67
N GLY A 660 24.22 -8.19 -4.61
CA GLY A 660 23.48 -7.06 -4.10
C GLY A 660 23.43 -7.07 -2.58
N GLY A 661 23.14 -5.91 -2.04
CA GLY A 661 22.99 -5.76 -0.60
C GLY A 661 22.44 -4.41 -0.23
N GLY A 662 21.91 -4.34 0.98
CA GLY A 662 21.29 -3.12 1.46
C GLY A 662 21.22 -3.05 2.98
N VAL A 663 20.86 -1.87 3.46
CA VAL A 663 20.60 -1.59 4.86
C VAL A 663 19.32 -0.79 5.03
N SER A 664 18.50 -1.22 5.98
CA SER A 664 17.37 -0.45 6.48
C SER A 664 17.66 -0.08 7.94
N ALA A 665 17.84 1.21 8.20
CA ALA A 665 18.14 1.70 9.53
C ALA A 665 17.15 2.76 9.97
N GLN A 666 16.90 2.82 11.27
CA GLN A 666 16.04 3.83 11.86
C GLN A 666 16.41 4.18 13.30
N SER A 667 16.09 5.40 13.69
CA SER A 667 16.23 5.85 15.08
C SER A 667 15.18 5.22 16.01
N LYS A 668 15.33 5.46 17.31
CA LYS A 668 14.38 5.00 18.34
C LYS A 668 12.95 5.46 18.06
N THR A 669 12.01 4.63 18.44
CA THR A 669 10.56 4.93 18.44
C THR A 669 9.96 4.74 19.83
N ALA A 670 8.76 5.26 20.03
CA ALA A 670 8.01 5.04 21.26
C ALA A 670 6.53 4.84 20.96
N SER A 671 5.81 4.15 21.84
CA SER A 671 4.35 4.13 21.81
C SER A 671 3.79 5.51 22.20
N LEU A 672 2.50 5.74 21.94
CA LEU A 672 1.80 6.94 22.38
C LEU A 672 1.84 7.11 23.92
N TYR A 673 2.05 6.03 24.65
CA TYR A 673 2.14 6.02 26.11
C TYR A 673 3.58 6.07 26.64
N GLY A 674 4.56 6.37 25.78
CA GLY A 674 5.93 6.64 26.17
C GLY A 674 6.86 5.42 26.26
N VAL A 675 6.38 4.20 25.99
CA VAL A 675 7.25 3.01 25.97
C VAL A 675 8.22 3.12 24.78
N SER A 676 9.49 3.34 25.06
CA SER A 676 10.53 3.56 24.06
C SER A 676 11.23 2.28 23.64
N ARG A 677 11.65 2.19 22.38
CA ARG A 677 12.48 1.14 21.81
C ARG A 677 13.66 1.75 21.06
N GLY A 678 14.83 1.12 21.24
CA GLY A 678 16.05 1.53 20.58
C GLY A 678 15.95 1.49 19.05
N GLY A 679 16.77 2.32 18.40
CA GLY A 679 16.94 2.24 16.95
C GLY A 679 17.62 0.94 16.53
N TYR A 680 17.54 0.63 15.24
CA TYR A 680 18.17 -0.57 14.69
C TYR A 680 18.63 -0.36 13.25
N ALA A 681 19.54 -1.23 12.82
CA ALA A 681 19.93 -1.40 11.43
C ALA A 681 19.81 -2.88 11.07
N VAL A 682 19.21 -3.17 9.93
CA VAL A 682 19.02 -4.52 9.37
C VAL A 682 19.67 -4.55 8.00
N PHE A 683 20.53 -5.53 7.77
CA PHE A 683 21.25 -5.71 6.52
C PHE A 683 20.66 -6.86 5.72
N ASN A 684 20.55 -6.67 4.42
CA ASN A 684 20.10 -7.67 3.46
C ASN A 684 21.20 -7.89 2.41
N ALA A 685 21.22 -9.07 1.81
CA ALA A 685 22.16 -9.38 0.73
C ALA A 685 21.51 -10.35 -0.26
N ASN A 686 21.96 -10.33 -1.50
CA ASN A 686 21.62 -11.35 -2.48
C ASN A 686 22.80 -11.68 -3.39
N VAL A 687 22.77 -12.90 -3.91
CA VAL A 687 23.64 -13.36 -4.99
C VAL A 687 22.72 -13.97 -6.05
N ASP A 688 22.81 -13.45 -7.25
CA ASP A 688 22.11 -13.97 -8.42
C ASP A 688 23.12 -14.62 -9.36
N TYR A 689 22.78 -15.79 -9.90
CA TYR A 689 23.53 -16.48 -10.95
C TYR A 689 22.63 -16.72 -12.14
N GLN A 690 23.05 -16.25 -13.30
CA GLN A 690 22.33 -16.38 -14.57
C GLN A 690 23.11 -17.26 -15.55
N PRO A 691 23.00 -18.60 -15.45
CA PRO A 691 23.75 -19.54 -16.30
C PRO A 691 23.38 -19.39 -17.78
N SER A 692 22.15 -19.02 -18.10
CA SER A 692 21.66 -18.78 -19.46
C SER A 692 20.76 -17.53 -19.51
N LYS A 693 20.40 -17.07 -20.70
CA LYS A 693 19.47 -15.94 -20.88
C LYS A 693 18.09 -16.20 -20.25
N ASN A 694 17.74 -17.48 -20.15
CA ASN A 694 16.43 -17.94 -19.70
C ASN A 694 16.35 -18.29 -18.23
N LEU A 695 17.46 -18.69 -17.59
CA LEU A 695 17.48 -19.19 -16.21
C LEU A 695 18.24 -18.23 -15.29
N LYS A 696 17.60 -17.87 -14.18
CA LYS A 696 18.20 -17.09 -13.10
C LYS A 696 17.97 -17.80 -11.77
N LEU A 697 19.03 -18.02 -11.02
CA LEU A 697 19.05 -18.56 -9.67
C LEU A 697 19.42 -17.45 -8.70
N SER A 698 18.69 -17.30 -7.60
CA SER A 698 18.92 -16.26 -6.62
C SER A 698 18.99 -16.85 -5.20
N LEU A 699 19.99 -16.47 -4.45
CA LEU A 699 20.05 -16.67 -3.01
C LEU A 699 19.94 -15.30 -2.34
N ILE A 700 18.89 -15.12 -1.53
CA ILE A 700 18.55 -13.85 -0.91
C ILE A 700 18.54 -14.05 0.60
N SER A 701 19.18 -13.13 1.33
CA SER A 701 19.17 -13.10 2.78
C SER A 701 18.57 -11.79 3.27
N THR A 702 17.53 -11.86 4.10
CA THR A 702 17.04 -10.73 4.89
C THR A 702 17.53 -10.84 6.33
N ASN A 703 17.76 -9.71 6.98
CA ASN A 703 18.37 -9.65 8.32
C ASN A 703 19.63 -10.53 8.43
N LEU A 704 20.58 -10.30 7.54
CA LEU A 704 21.80 -11.11 7.34
C LEU A 704 22.55 -11.41 8.66
N PHE A 705 22.64 -10.44 9.56
CA PHE A 705 23.33 -10.56 10.85
C PHE A 705 22.42 -11.04 12.00
N ASN A 706 21.18 -11.48 11.68
CA ASN A 706 20.21 -11.97 12.66
C ASN A 706 19.93 -10.99 13.80
N ARG A 707 19.87 -9.70 13.47
CA ARG A 707 19.59 -8.65 14.45
C ARG A 707 18.26 -8.92 15.15
N TYR A 708 18.26 -8.85 16.47
CA TYR A 708 17.07 -8.90 17.30
C TYR A 708 16.57 -7.49 17.51
N TYR A 709 15.35 -7.17 17.02
CA TYR A 709 14.80 -5.83 17.06
C TYR A 709 13.26 -5.85 17.12
N TYR A 710 12.68 -4.73 17.51
CA TYR A 710 11.23 -4.52 17.44
C TYR A 710 10.89 -3.71 16.21
N GLU A 711 9.94 -4.18 15.39
CA GLU A 711 9.42 -3.39 14.27
C GLU A 711 8.70 -2.16 14.80
N ASN A 712 7.82 -2.35 15.80
CA ASN A 712 7.16 -1.26 16.50
C ASN A 712 6.61 -1.72 17.85
N ASN A 713 6.30 -0.73 18.69
CA ASN A 713 5.48 -0.89 19.87
C ASN A 713 4.01 -0.81 19.50
N LYS A 714 3.12 -1.43 20.29
CA LYS A 714 1.69 -1.25 20.10
C LYS A 714 1.31 0.21 20.31
N VAL A 715 0.76 0.82 19.25
CA VAL A 715 0.52 2.27 19.19
C VAL A 715 -0.62 2.71 20.10
N SER A 716 -1.68 1.89 20.18
CA SER A 716 -2.96 2.29 20.77
C SER A 716 -3.20 1.77 22.18
N SER A 717 -2.31 0.98 22.76
CA SER A 717 -2.48 0.47 24.12
C SER A 717 -1.28 0.76 25.02
N LYS A 718 -1.56 0.91 26.31
CA LYS A 718 -0.53 1.02 27.34
C LYS A 718 0.19 -0.29 27.61
N GLY A 719 -0.35 -1.40 27.08
CA GLY A 719 0.18 -2.73 27.25
C GLY A 719 1.48 -2.99 26.50
N ALA A 720 2.11 -4.07 26.83
CA ALA A 720 3.45 -4.44 26.41
C ALA A 720 3.50 -5.36 25.20
N ASN A 721 2.42 -5.47 24.43
CA ASN A 721 2.43 -6.31 23.24
C ASN A 721 3.13 -5.59 22.11
N ASN A 722 4.21 -6.17 21.61
CA ASN A 722 5.09 -5.60 20.61
C ASN A 722 5.25 -6.59 19.45
N PHE A 723 5.77 -6.10 18.34
CA PHE A 723 6.05 -6.92 17.19
C PHE A 723 7.57 -6.94 16.97
N TYR A 724 8.15 -8.12 17.12
CA TYR A 724 9.54 -8.35 16.76
C TYR A 724 9.71 -8.39 15.24
N GLY A 725 10.83 -7.89 14.79
CA GLY A 725 11.26 -8.04 13.42
C GLY A 725 11.65 -9.49 13.10
N GLU A 726 11.54 -9.83 11.84
CA GLU A 726 11.89 -11.16 11.34
C GLU A 726 13.37 -11.50 11.62
N PRO A 727 13.67 -12.72 12.09
CA PRO A 727 15.06 -13.20 12.19
C PRO A 727 15.69 -13.30 10.80
N ARG A 728 17.01 -13.61 10.75
CA ARG A 728 17.64 -13.87 9.47
C ARG A 728 16.85 -14.91 8.70
N ASN A 729 16.43 -14.54 7.48
CA ASN A 729 15.79 -15.43 6.52
C ASN A 729 16.73 -15.68 5.35
N LEU A 730 16.71 -16.89 4.82
CA LEU A 730 17.40 -17.30 3.61
C LEU A 730 16.35 -17.79 2.63
N MET A 731 16.34 -17.23 1.44
CA MET A 731 15.41 -17.56 0.37
C MET A 731 16.20 -18.01 -0.86
N PHE A 732 15.79 -19.14 -1.42
CA PHE A 732 16.29 -19.59 -2.72
C PHE A 732 15.16 -19.42 -3.74
N ARG A 733 15.51 -18.84 -4.89
CA ARG A 733 14.55 -18.58 -5.96
C ARG A 733 15.12 -19.00 -7.31
N VAL A 734 14.25 -19.62 -8.09
CA VAL A 734 14.46 -19.97 -9.48
C VAL A 734 13.50 -19.19 -10.35
N ASN A 735 14.01 -18.43 -11.29
CA ASN A 735 13.24 -17.76 -12.33
C ASN A 735 13.61 -18.36 -13.70
N TYR A 736 12.60 -18.71 -14.45
CA TYR A 736 12.77 -19.16 -15.83
C TYR A 736 11.93 -18.29 -16.76
N LYS A 737 12.56 -17.81 -17.84
CA LYS A 737 11.91 -16.94 -18.85
C LYS A 737 12.13 -17.56 -20.25
N PHE A 738 11.02 -17.80 -20.96
CA PHE A 738 11.01 -18.27 -22.33
C PHE A 738 10.98 -17.12 -23.33
#